data_abc00729a9b8931a3ab40e0309e4c616
#
_entry.id   abc00729a9b8931a3ab40e0309e4c616
#
_cell.length_a   1.000
_cell.length_b   1.000
_cell.length_c   1.000
_cell.angle_alpha   90.00
_cell.angle_beta   90.00
_cell.angle_gamma   90.00
#
_symmetry.space_group_name_H-M   'P 1'
#
loop_
_entity.id
_entity.type
_entity.pdbx_description
1 polymer ?
#
loop_
_entity_poly.entity_id
_entity_poly.type
_entity_poly.pdbx_seq_one_letter_code
_entity_poly.pdbx_strand_id
1 'polypeptide(L)'
;MITKLQAWSAGAIEMALLLAAAAVPVFVNFYGFHVFDLGKNAVVVSLALAVAVIGLVALIEGAGSGSLLGLTRALRRPLVAAAGLLALTTALATATSITPRLSLLGSQERAQGLVALLAVLALFGAAAWLARDEARRGRIVGMLLAGSVPVALYAVTQALGLEVVPGKVESASRVFGTIANPIFLGAYLMLLWPLALARVWQAVRDDRPVLFAGYAAVALLQLAALLLAGSRGPLFGLVAGLVVLVMAGGLASGRHGVAWGALGLVVAGAIFLALFNVPNSPLAPLRGAPVIGRFGRISETSSGSEAARLRIWRSVGRLLAGRPARLATGHGPEALKYALIPYAETYVAGRGQAGRLVDRSHNVLLDALAMTGILGALALLSVYGAWLWSAAVAAGLAPTAPDRRRLAMLLAAGTGLGASSWLAAPLYAGALTLLGLVAGLIVYFAWALVAGASRPSDAPADSQESSTDATRRLALALLAVGAAAVVEAAFGIQTVVTQVVFWMLAGVVVAVGAGDRIAAAVSDRAPAGVPRQRSRRSREHAAEPEPGGVTITWSAGGAALGMVAGAVLGLIVNDFVLYGTGLLADTLTVVVLLGLAALAAGWLVATDVGESRVAFLIVALIVFGLYVTLRVATWVAAQDASWVYAATVLWLVALVPVGGWWLRGAAAPNAPLGQGAVGILYPLLAIPAGVLVWVLAIQPVRADIYFQSAGANFDAAVKTDDATLFNVAEELFGRATRLNPREDVYYLLWGERYTRVGTAAADVTVAAPAFDKAQKMVAQAETLDPLMPYHTFNRGHLQLLFAQKLEAGSKQSIDAAANAAVALQQVFDKVPYDPQVANELALAKLVAGDSQGAIKLLEYSREQLDARNGQTYRLLGQAYYATDQTDKALEALQKAVAPGTSLAKQERFQVQLMLAEIARERGDLDTAIDHYEQLLAGGAGDWRILFNLGLVYRDKGNFEKSLAALSQTLQAAPDDASVRAQIQQALDSVLAKQGRGAIPGGGGGLP
;
A
#
# COMPACT_ATOMS: atom_id res chain seq x y z
N MET A 1 -5.06 39.45 24.25
CA MET A 1 -6.31 38.65 24.41
C MET A 1 -6.47 37.78 23.19
N ILE A 2 -6.77 36.51 23.36
CA ILE A 2 -7.12 35.62 22.23
C ILE A 2 -8.52 35.98 21.75
N THR A 3 -8.68 36.25 20.47
CA THR A 3 -10.01 36.55 19.89
C THR A 3 -10.90 35.31 19.87
N LYS A 4 -12.23 35.48 19.77
CA LYS A 4 -13.17 34.37 19.63
C LYS A 4 -12.89 33.58 18.36
N LEU A 5 -12.44 34.26 17.31
CA LEU A 5 -12.08 33.65 16.03
C LEU A 5 -10.82 32.78 16.13
N GLN A 6 -9.78 33.24 16.83
CA GLN A 6 -8.58 32.45 17.09
C GLN A 6 -8.87 31.19 17.92
N ALA A 7 -9.72 31.32 18.94
CA ALA A 7 -10.15 30.17 19.74
C ALA A 7 -10.92 29.14 18.92
N TRP A 8 -11.83 29.61 18.04
CA TRP A 8 -12.57 28.74 17.11
C TRP A 8 -11.63 28.08 16.12
N SER A 9 -10.69 28.82 15.51
CA SER A 9 -9.69 28.28 14.56
C SER A 9 -8.87 27.16 15.19
N ALA A 10 -8.39 27.36 16.43
CA ALA A 10 -7.64 26.33 17.14
C ALA A 10 -8.48 25.07 17.39
N GLY A 11 -9.75 25.22 17.76
CA GLY A 11 -10.66 24.10 17.94
C GLY A 11 -10.98 23.37 16.62
N ALA A 12 -11.18 24.11 15.54
CA ALA A 12 -11.44 23.54 14.22
C ALA A 12 -10.25 22.75 13.68
N ILE A 13 -9.03 23.29 13.83
CA ILE A 13 -7.80 22.59 13.45
C ILE A 13 -7.62 21.34 14.32
N GLU A 14 -7.91 21.41 15.62
CA GLU A 14 -7.89 20.25 16.50
C GLU A 14 -8.85 19.16 16.00
N MET A 15 -10.10 19.53 15.67
CA MET A 15 -11.08 18.59 15.17
C MET A 15 -10.63 17.90 13.88
N ALA A 16 -10.01 18.63 12.94
CA ALA A 16 -9.42 18.04 11.74
C ALA A 16 -8.32 17.01 12.05
N LEU A 17 -7.46 17.29 13.03
CA LEU A 17 -6.43 16.35 13.48
C LEU A 17 -7.04 15.09 14.11
N LEU A 18 -8.06 15.24 14.96
CA LEU A 18 -8.75 14.10 15.60
C LEU A 18 -9.44 13.21 14.57
N LEU A 19 -10.10 13.82 13.56
CA LEU A 19 -10.69 13.09 12.43
C LEU A 19 -9.60 12.39 11.59
N ALA A 20 -8.50 13.07 11.27
CA ALA A 20 -7.40 12.45 10.54
C ALA A 20 -6.79 11.25 11.30
N ALA A 21 -6.64 11.36 12.63
CA ALA A 21 -6.09 10.31 13.48
C ALA A 21 -6.95 9.04 13.52
N ALA A 22 -8.27 9.17 13.53
CA ALA A 22 -9.17 8.04 13.74
C ALA A 22 -9.89 7.58 12.48
N ALA A 23 -10.34 8.49 11.60
CA ALA A 23 -11.12 8.13 10.42
C ALA A 23 -10.25 7.61 9.27
N VAL A 24 -9.06 8.20 9.03
CA VAL A 24 -8.21 7.81 7.89
C VAL A 24 -7.78 6.33 7.94
N PRO A 25 -7.31 5.77 9.06
CA PRO A 25 -6.92 4.37 9.08
C PRO A 25 -8.10 3.40 8.92
N VAL A 26 -9.30 3.79 9.34
CA VAL A 26 -10.51 2.96 9.27
C VAL A 26 -11.16 3.02 7.89
N PHE A 27 -11.14 4.17 7.23
CA PHE A 27 -11.85 4.42 5.98
C PHE A 27 -11.40 3.46 4.86
N VAL A 28 -12.37 2.83 4.19
CA VAL A 28 -12.17 1.95 3.03
C VAL A 28 -13.26 2.26 2.00
N ASN A 29 -12.94 2.27 0.71
CA ASN A 29 -13.91 2.49 -0.36
C ASN A 29 -14.12 1.21 -1.18
N PHE A 30 -14.97 0.31 -0.74
CA PHE A 30 -15.22 -0.94 -1.46
C PHE A 30 -15.92 -0.78 -2.81
N TYR A 31 -16.54 0.36 -3.05
CA TYR A 31 -17.18 0.67 -4.33
C TYR A 31 -16.19 1.06 -5.42
N GLY A 32 -14.97 1.45 -5.06
CA GLY A 32 -13.93 1.85 -5.99
C GLY A 32 -13.09 0.69 -6.52
N PHE A 33 -12.42 0.93 -7.63
CA PHE A 33 -11.39 0.03 -8.16
C PHE A 33 -10.14 0.07 -7.25
N HIS A 34 -9.72 1.26 -6.82
CA HIS A 34 -8.67 1.47 -5.82
C HIS A 34 -9.28 1.55 -4.41
N VAL A 35 -9.48 0.40 -3.79
CA VAL A 35 -10.26 0.25 -2.54
C VAL A 35 -9.70 1.02 -1.36
N PHE A 36 -8.37 1.16 -1.24
CA PHE A 36 -7.72 1.59 0.01
C PHE A 36 -7.11 3.00 -0.04
N ASP A 37 -6.00 3.20 -0.78
CA ASP A 37 -5.18 4.39 -0.62
C ASP A 37 -5.81 5.66 -1.23
N LEU A 38 -6.49 5.57 -2.37
CA LEU A 38 -7.09 6.71 -3.05
C LEU A 38 -8.13 7.42 -2.15
N GLY A 39 -9.05 6.65 -1.55
CA GLY A 39 -10.09 7.20 -0.67
C GLY A 39 -9.52 7.80 0.61
N LYS A 40 -8.54 7.15 1.24
CA LYS A 40 -7.84 7.67 2.42
C LYS A 40 -7.12 8.97 2.12
N ASN A 41 -6.41 9.04 0.99
CA ASN A 41 -5.72 10.25 0.58
C ASN A 41 -6.70 11.40 0.32
N ALA A 42 -7.86 11.12 -0.26
CA ALA A 42 -8.90 12.12 -0.47
C ALA A 42 -9.38 12.74 0.86
N VAL A 43 -9.58 11.94 1.90
CA VAL A 43 -9.91 12.43 3.24
C VAL A 43 -8.77 13.27 3.81
N VAL A 44 -7.50 12.80 3.72
CA VAL A 44 -6.33 13.52 4.21
C VAL A 44 -6.17 14.88 3.52
N VAL A 45 -6.26 14.93 2.21
CA VAL A 45 -6.13 16.18 1.43
C VAL A 45 -7.27 17.15 1.80
N SER A 46 -8.50 16.66 1.96
CA SER A 46 -9.65 17.48 2.33
C SER A 46 -9.48 18.11 3.71
N LEU A 47 -9.10 17.32 4.72
CA LEU A 47 -8.85 17.82 6.06
C LEU A 47 -7.63 18.75 6.13
N ALA A 48 -6.58 18.45 5.38
CA ALA A 48 -5.39 19.28 5.32
C ALA A 48 -5.65 20.64 4.65
N LEU A 49 -6.48 20.68 3.61
CA LEU A 49 -6.93 21.95 3.00
C LEU A 49 -7.74 22.79 3.99
N ALA A 50 -8.62 22.17 4.76
CA ALA A 50 -9.35 22.85 5.83
C ALA A 50 -8.36 23.42 6.87
N VAL A 51 -7.39 22.63 7.33
CA VAL A 51 -6.32 23.07 8.25
C VAL A 51 -5.51 24.21 7.65
N ALA A 52 -5.14 24.14 6.38
CA ALA A 52 -4.35 25.17 5.71
C ALA A 52 -5.10 26.51 5.62
N VAL A 53 -6.38 26.49 5.22
CA VAL A 53 -7.23 27.69 5.15
C VAL A 53 -7.42 28.31 6.53
N ILE A 54 -7.85 27.50 7.49
CA ILE A 54 -8.12 27.98 8.86
C ILE A 54 -6.81 28.48 9.51
N GLY A 55 -5.71 27.76 9.31
CA GLY A 55 -4.40 28.13 9.83
C GLY A 55 -3.85 29.43 9.22
N LEU A 56 -4.03 29.62 7.90
CA LEU A 56 -3.63 30.84 7.22
C LEU A 56 -4.39 32.07 7.76
N VAL A 57 -5.72 31.96 7.90
CA VAL A 57 -6.53 33.04 8.46
C VAL A 57 -6.14 33.33 9.90
N ALA A 58 -5.92 32.30 10.73
CA ALA A 58 -5.46 32.46 12.10
C ALA A 58 -4.06 33.13 12.20
N LEU A 59 -3.15 32.85 11.26
CA LEU A 59 -1.85 33.50 11.17
C LEU A 59 -1.98 34.97 10.78
N ILE A 60 -2.84 35.30 9.82
CA ILE A 60 -3.09 36.69 9.38
C ILE A 60 -3.71 37.48 10.52
N GLU A 61 -4.71 36.92 11.22
CA GLU A 61 -5.31 37.58 12.38
C GLU A 61 -4.31 37.80 13.52
N GLY A 62 -3.38 36.87 13.71
CA GLY A 62 -2.32 37.00 14.70
C GLY A 62 -1.13 37.86 14.26
N ALA A 63 -1.05 38.30 13.00
CA ALA A 63 0.13 39.01 12.48
C ALA A 63 0.45 40.31 13.24
N GLY A 64 -0.60 41.01 13.70
CA GLY A 64 -0.43 42.22 14.58
C GLY A 64 0.05 41.93 15.99
N SER A 65 0.02 40.66 16.45
CA SER A 65 0.39 40.23 17.81
C SER A 65 1.76 39.55 17.92
N GLY A 66 2.62 39.69 16.89
CA GLY A 66 3.95 39.04 16.87
C GLY A 66 3.96 37.57 16.46
N SER A 67 2.89 37.06 15.83
CA SER A 67 2.81 35.69 15.31
C SER A 67 3.87 35.37 14.27
N LEU A 68 4.29 36.36 13.45
CA LEU A 68 5.39 36.22 12.48
C LEU A 68 6.72 35.94 13.16
N LEU A 69 6.99 36.56 14.31
CA LEU A 69 8.15 36.24 15.16
C LEU A 69 8.06 34.82 15.74
N GLY A 70 6.85 34.34 16.01
CA GLY A 70 6.60 32.97 16.42
C GLY A 70 6.93 31.97 15.30
N LEU A 71 6.59 32.29 14.07
CA LEU A 71 6.88 31.46 12.88
C LEU A 71 8.40 31.37 12.62
N THR A 72 9.12 32.47 12.64
CA THR A 72 10.59 32.49 12.47
C THR A 72 11.30 31.69 13.56
N ARG A 73 10.80 31.74 14.83
CA ARG A 73 11.32 30.88 15.90
C ARG A 73 10.99 29.42 15.69
N ALA A 74 9.82 29.09 15.14
CA ALA A 74 9.45 27.72 14.82
C ALA A 74 10.36 27.14 13.72
N LEU A 75 10.69 27.91 12.67
CA LEU A 75 11.60 27.51 11.59
C LEU A 75 13.04 27.22 12.06
N ARG A 76 13.44 27.78 13.20
CA ARG A 76 14.75 27.45 13.81
C ARG A 76 14.79 26.12 14.57
N ARG A 77 13.67 25.39 14.66
CA ARG A 77 13.63 24.06 15.27
C ARG A 77 14.11 23.02 14.26
N PRO A 78 15.03 22.12 14.62
CA PRO A 78 15.65 21.20 13.68
C PRO A 78 14.66 20.39 12.86
N LEU A 79 13.61 19.83 13.50
CA LEU A 79 12.62 18.99 12.80
C LEU A 79 11.71 19.82 11.87
N VAL A 80 11.38 21.06 12.24
CA VAL A 80 10.59 21.97 11.35
C VAL A 80 11.43 22.41 10.15
N ALA A 81 12.70 22.75 10.37
CA ALA A 81 13.63 23.09 9.29
C ALA A 81 13.84 21.93 8.32
N ALA A 82 14.02 20.70 8.86
CA ALA A 82 14.18 19.49 8.07
C ALA A 82 12.91 19.17 7.24
N ALA A 83 11.72 19.33 7.82
CA ALA A 83 10.44 19.16 7.11
C ALA A 83 10.28 20.21 5.99
N GLY A 84 10.66 21.47 6.24
CA GLY A 84 10.67 22.52 5.23
C GLY A 84 11.68 22.24 4.10
N LEU A 85 12.87 21.73 4.43
CA LEU A 85 13.86 21.31 3.44
C LEU A 85 13.35 20.14 2.58
N LEU A 86 12.68 19.16 3.20
CA LEU A 86 12.06 18.04 2.47
C LEU A 86 10.96 18.53 1.51
N ALA A 87 10.11 19.47 1.94
CA ALA A 87 9.09 20.07 1.08
C ALA A 87 9.73 20.79 -0.12
N LEU A 88 10.78 21.59 0.12
CA LEU A 88 11.48 22.34 -0.92
C LEU A 88 12.16 21.41 -1.92
N THR A 89 12.90 20.41 -1.45
CA THR A 89 13.59 19.45 -2.32
C THR A 89 12.62 18.60 -3.13
N THR A 90 11.47 18.22 -2.55
CA THR A 90 10.41 17.50 -3.25
C THR A 90 9.73 18.40 -4.28
N ALA A 91 9.48 19.67 -3.97
CA ALA A 91 8.94 20.62 -4.94
C ALA A 91 9.90 20.84 -6.12
N LEU A 92 11.19 20.97 -5.86
CA LEU A 92 12.23 21.06 -6.89
C LEU A 92 12.26 19.79 -7.76
N ALA A 93 12.24 18.60 -7.13
CA ALA A 93 12.18 17.33 -7.84
C ALA A 93 10.91 17.18 -8.68
N THR A 94 9.78 17.69 -8.20
CA THR A 94 8.52 17.73 -8.96
C THR A 94 8.61 18.64 -10.17
N ALA A 95 9.17 19.84 -10.01
CA ALA A 95 9.34 20.79 -11.11
C ALA A 95 10.30 20.29 -12.20
N THR A 96 11.32 19.51 -11.83
CA THR A 96 12.30 18.91 -12.75
C THR A 96 11.97 17.47 -13.14
N SER A 97 10.80 16.97 -12.77
CA SER A 97 10.38 15.57 -12.96
C SER A 97 10.28 15.18 -14.45
N ILE A 98 10.53 13.88 -14.72
CA ILE A 98 10.22 13.29 -16.02
C ILE A 98 8.71 13.16 -16.26
N THR A 99 7.91 13.19 -15.19
CA THR A 99 6.44 13.14 -15.19
C THR A 99 5.88 14.17 -14.21
N PRO A 100 5.93 15.50 -14.51
CA PRO A 100 5.62 16.56 -13.54
C PRO A 100 4.22 16.44 -12.92
N ARG A 101 3.21 16.05 -13.71
CA ARG A 101 1.84 15.88 -13.23
C ARG A 101 1.73 14.74 -12.23
N LEU A 102 2.31 13.58 -12.53
CA LEU A 102 2.32 12.44 -11.62
C LEU A 102 3.06 12.77 -10.33
N SER A 103 4.18 13.48 -10.44
CA SER A 103 4.95 13.93 -9.27
C SER A 103 4.21 14.96 -8.42
N LEU A 104 3.33 15.77 -9.02
CA LEU A 104 2.51 16.73 -8.31
C LEU A 104 1.33 16.05 -7.59
N LEU A 105 0.55 15.25 -8.31
CA LEU A 105 -0.73 14.70 -7.83
C LEU A 105 -0.59 13.30 -7.22
N GLY A 106 0.40 12.53 -7.63
CA GLY A 106 0.52 11.10 -7.35
C GLY A 106 -0.27 10.24 -8.33
N SER A 107 -0.01 8.93 -8.31
CA SER A 107 -0.81 7.92 -9.01
C SER A 107 -2.11 7.65 -8.25
N GLN A 108 -3.13 7.10 -8.91
CA GLN A 108 -4.35 6.69 -8.21
C GLN A 108 -4.09 5.52 -7.23
N GLU A 109 -3.12 4.67 -7.53
CA GLU A 109 -2.77 3.54 -6.67
C GLU A 109 -2.13 3.96 -5.35
N ARG A 110 -1.20 4.97 -5.37
CA ARG A 110 -0.43 5.39 -4.19
C ARG A 110 -0.81 6.74 -3.64
N ALA A 111 -1.19 7.67 -4.53
CA ALA A 111 -1.56 9.05 -4.21
C ALA A 111 -0.50 9.79 -3.36
N GLN A 112 0.81 9.62 -3.68
CA GLN A 112 1.94 10.12 -2.88
C GLN A 112 2.77 11.18 -3.63
N GLY A 113 2.12 12.06 -4.38
CA GLY A 113 2.75 13.22 -5.00
C GLY A 113 3.05 14.37 -4.02
N LEU A 114 3.54 15.48 -4.54
CA LEU A 114 3.83 16.69 -3.75
C LEU A 114 2.60 17.19 -2.96
N VAL A 115 1.39 17.11 -3.55
CA VAL A 115 0.14 17.51 -2.87
C VAL A 115 -0.08 16.70 -1.59
N ALA A 116 0.12 15.39 -1.63
CA ALA A 116 -0.01 14.53 -0.45
C ALA A 116 1.04 14.85 0.62
N LEU A 117 2.30 15.11 0.22
CA LEU A 117 3.34 15.54 1.16
C LEU A 117 2.95 16.86 1.84
N LEU A 118 2.49 17.86 1.08
CA LEU A 118 2.07 19.15 1.64
C LEU A 118 0.87 18.98 2.58
N ALA A 119 -0.05 18.07 2.27
CA ALA A 119 -1.20 17.75 3.12
C ALA A 119 -0.75 17.19 4.48
N VAL A 120 0.14 16.21 4.51
CA VAL A 120 0.63 15.66 5.80
C VAL A 120 1.53 16.65 6.55
N LEU A 121 2.25 17.54 5.85
CA LEU A 121 3.00 18.62 6.48
C LEU A 121 2.10 19.71 7.07
N ALA A 122 0.93 19.97 6.52
CA ALA A 122 -0.08 20.83 7.15
C ALA A 122 -0.58 20.23 8.46
N LEU A 123 -0.86 18.91 8.49
CA LEU A 123 -1.20 18.20 9.74
C LEU A 123 -0.05 18.22 10.75
N PHE A 124 1.20 18.06 10.30
CA PHE A 124 2.41 18.21 11.13
C PHE A 124 2.49 19.59 11.79
N GLY A 125 2.34 20.66 11.01
CA GLY A 125 2.36 22.02 11.51
C GLY A 125 1.25 22.29 12.53
N ALA A 126 0.05 21.81 12.26
CA ALA A 126 -1.09 21.88 13.16
C ALA A 126 -0.85 21.13 14.48
N ALA A 127 -0.35 19.90 14.42
CA ALA A 127 0.01 19.10 15.58
C ALA A 127 1.14 19.77 16.40
N ALA A 128 2.18 20.32 15.74
CA ALA A 128 3.27 21.03 16.38
C ALA A 128 2.82 22.30 17.10
N TRP A 129 1.76 22.92 16.60
CA TRP A 129 1.16 24.11 17.24
C TRP A 129 0.26 23.72 18.42
N LEU A 130 -0.70 22.81 18.22
CA LEU A 130 -1.75 22.50 19.18
C LEU A 130 -1.30 21.58 20.32
N ALA A 131 -0.41 20.62 20.07
CA ALA A 131 0.05 19.67 21.07
C ALA A 131 0.96 20.27 22.16
N ARG A 132 1.20 21.58 22.13
CA ARG A 132 1.81 22.34 23.27
C ARG A 132 0.88 22.39 24.46
N ASP A 133 -0.43 22.42 24.21
CA ASP A 133 -1.43 22.27 25.26
C ASP A 133 -1.57 20.78 25.63
N GLU A 134 -1.52 20.49 26.93
CA GLU A 134 -1.48 19.14 27.46
C GLU A 134 -2.77 18.37 27.17
N ALA A 135 -3.93 19.01 27.32
CA ALA A 135 -5.23 18.38 27.09
C ALA A 135 -5.41 18.04 25.59
N ARG A 136 -5.06 18.98 24.70
CA ARG A 136 -5.09 18.75 23.24
C ARG A 136 -4.12 17.66 22.82
N ARG A 137 -2.91 17.67 23.35
CA ARG A 137 -1.91 16.63 23.14
C ARG A 137 -2.43 15.26 23.57
N GLY A 138 -3.08 15.20 24.73
CA GLY A 138 -3.72 14.01 25.26
C GLY A 138 -4.78 13.46 24.30
N ARG A 139 -5.68 14.34 23.80
CA ARG A 139 -6.72 13.96 22.83
C ARG A 139 -6.13 13.49 21.49
N ILE A 140 -5.14 14.20 20.95
CA ILE A 140 -4.49 13.81 19.68
C ILE A 140 -3.85 12.43 19.78
N VAL A 141 -3.00 12.18 20.79
CA VAL A 141 -2.32 10.89 21.01
C VAL A 141 -3.34 9.81 21.33
N GLY A 142 -4.35 10.12 22.16
CA GLY A 142 -5.44 9.21 22.48
C GLY A 142 -6.21 8.77 21.23
N MET A 143 -6.56 9.69 20.33
CA MET A 143 -7.30 9.37 19.11
C MET A 143 -6.49 8.59 18.08
N LEU A 144 -5.17 8.80 18.01
CA LEU A 144 -4.27 7.92 17.23
C LEU A 144 -4.33 6.46 17.73
N LEU A 145 -4.32 6.28 19.06
CA LEU A 145 -4.47 4.95 19.67
C LEU A 145 -5.87 4.38 19.46
N ALA A 146 -6.92 5.18 19.66
CA ALA A 146 -8.29 4.75 19.48
C ALA A 146 -8.59 4.32 18.03
N GLY A 147 -8.11 5.07 17.04
CA GLY A 147 -8.25 4.74 15.61
C GLY A 147 -7.58 3.42 15.22
N SER A 148 -6.57 2.98 15.98
CA SER A 148 -5.92 1.69 15.73
C SER A 148 -6.73 0.46 16.19
N VAL A 149 -7.66 0.66 17.12
CA VAL A 149 -8.40 -0.47 17.74
C VAL A 149 -9.29 -1.18 16.73
N PRO A 150 -10.19 -0.51 15.97
CA PRO A 150 -10.99 -1.19 14.97
C PRO A 150 -10.14 -1.81 13.85
N VAL A 151 -9.03 -1.17 13.45
CA VAL A 151 -8.10 -1.71 12.44
C VAL A 151 -7.43 -3.00 12.91
N ALA A 152 -6.92 -3.02 14.14
CA ALA A 152 -6.27 -4.19 14.72
C ALA A 152 -7.27 -5.31 14.99
N LEU A 153 -8.49 -4.97 15.46
CA LEU A 153 -9.54 -5.95 15.70
C LEU A 153 -10.00 -6.58 14.39
N TYR A 154 -10.19 -5.81 13.32
CA TYR A 154 -10.52 -6.37 12.01
C TYR A 154 -9.43 -7.33 11.49
N ALA A 155 -8.16 -7.00 11.71
CA ALA A 155 -7.09 -7.93 11.36
C ALA A 155 -7.16 -9.25 12.16
N VAL A 156 -7.58 -9.20 13.43
CA VAL A 156 -7.79 -10.42 14.22
C VAL A 156 -9.01 -11.21 13.73
N THR A 157 -10.12 -10.54 13.36
CA THR A 157 -11.29 -11.24 12.78
C THR A 157 -10.96 -11.91 11.45
N GLN A 158 -10.11 -11.30 10.62
CA GLN A 158 -9.59 -11.93 9.40
C GLN A 158 -8.81 -13.21 9.68
N ALA A 159 -7.98 -13.24 10.74
CA ALA A 159 -7.26 -14.44 11.15
C ALA A 159 -8.18 -15.56 11.64
N LEU A 160 -9.37 -15.21 12.13
CA LEU A 160 -10.42 -16.16 12.55
C LEU A 160 -11.31 -16.60 11.37
N GLY A 161 -11.01 -16.18 10.14
CA GLY A 161 -11.78 -16.54 8.96
C GLY A 161 -13.05 -15.68 8.73
N LEU A 162 -13.26 -14.65 9.55
CA LEU A 162 -14.37 -13.70 9.39
C LEU A 162 -13.94 -12.56 8.44
N GLU A 163 -13.82 -12.86 7.17
CA GLU A 163 -13.42 -11.87 6.15
C GLU A 163 -14.66 -11.30 5.45
N VAL A 164 -14.82 -9.98 5.54
CA VAL A 164 -15.95 -9.24 4.96
C VAL A 164 -15.67 -8.76 3.53
N VAL A 165 -14.43 -8.88 3.06
CA VAL A 165 -13.98 -8.39 1.74
C VAL A 165 -13.60 -9.57 0.85
N PRO A 166 -14.56 -10.32 0.29
CA PRO A 166 -14.24 -11.47 -0.54
C PRO A 166 -13.59 -11.05 -1.85
N GLY A 167 -12.49 -11.73 -2.22
CA GLY A 167 -11.93 -11.72 -3.57
C GLY A 167 -11.13 -10.50 -4.00
N LYS A 168 -10.92 -9.49 -3.15
CA LYS A 168 -10.17 -8.27 -3.54
C LYS A 168 -8.69 -8.25 -3.14
N VAL A 169 -8.22 -9.22 -2.36
CA VAL A 169 -6.80 -9.31 -1.96
C VAL A 169 -6.33 -10.77 -2.06
N GLU A 170 -5.31 -10.99 -2.87
CA GLU A 170 -4.71 -12.32 -3.11
C GLU A 170 -3.94 -12.91 -1.91
N SER A 171 -3.93 -12.27 -0.75
CA SER A 171 -3.11 -12.71 0.38
C SER A 171 -3.85 -13.66 1.33
N ALA A 172 -4.29 -14.81 0.85
CA ALA A 172 -4.96 -15.84 1.65
C ALA A 172 -4.17 -16.36 2.87
N SER A 173 -2.96 -15.89 3.15
CA SER A 173 -2.09 -16.41 4.22
C SER A 173 -1.78 -15.44 5.34
N ARG A 174 -2.12 -14.14 5.24
CA ARG A 174 -1.75 -13.10 6.21
C ARG A 174 -2.79 -11.99 6.29
N VAL A 175 -3.03 -11.47 7.50
CA VAL A 175 -4.00 -10.39 7.72
C VAL A 175 -3.46 -9.02 7.26
N PHE A 176 -4.35 -8.17 6.78
CA PHE A 176 -4.03 -6.83 6.29
C PHE A 176 -4.90 -5.71 6.90
N GLY A 177 -5.95 -6.05 7.62
CA GLY A 177 -6.89 -5.10 8.23
C GLY A 177 -7.57 -4.21 7.19
N THR A 178 -7.77 -2.94 7.52
CA THR A 178 -8.27 -1.90 6.60
C THR A 178 -7.14 -1.22 5.80
N ILE A 179 -5.90 -1.73 5.84
CA ILE A 179 -4.69 -1.05 5.30
C ILE A 179 -4.13 -1.75 4.05
N ALA A 180 -4.86 -2.68 3.47
CA ALA A 180 -4.58 -3.35 2.19
C ALA A 180 -3.39 -4.31 2.15
N ASN A 181 -2.41 -4.20 3.04
CA ASN A 181 -1.19 -5.01 2.95
C ASN A 181 -0.67 -5.33 4.36
N PRO A 182 -0.27 -6.59 4.62
CA PRO A 182 0.33 -6.98 5.91
C PRO A 182 1.55 -6.16 6.33
N ILE A 183 2.37 -5.70 5.38
CA ILE A 183 3.54 -4.86 5.67
C ILE A 183 3.08 -3.50 6.19
N PHE A 184 2.07 -2.90 5.57
CA PHE A 184 1.57 -1.57 5.93
C PHE A 184 0.81 -1.59 7.25
N LEU A 185 0.02 -2.65 7.50
CA LEU A 185 -0.63 -2.86 8.79
C LEU A 185 0.39 -2.96 9.92
N GLY A 186 1.43 -3.77 9.72
CA GLY A 186 2.52 -3.91 10.69
C GLY A 186 3.24 -2.60 10.96
N ALA A 187 3.58 -1.83 9.92
CA ALA A 187 4.23 -0.52 10.03
C ALA A 187 3.35 0.50 10.78
N TYR A 188 2.04 0.53 10.52
CA TYR A 188 1.08 1.38 11.22
C TYR A 188 1.02 1.07 12.73
N LEU A 189 0.83 -0.21 13.09
CA LEU A 189 0.72 -0.63 14.48
C LEU A 189 2.03 -0.48 15.24
N MET A 190 3.16 -0.74 14.61
CA MET A 190 4.50 -0.53 15.16
C MET A 190 4.73 0.93 15.62
N LEU A 191 4.24 1.93 14.86
CA LEU A 191 4.36 3.34 15.23
C LEU A 191 3.55 3.69 16.49
N LEU A 192 2.45 3.00 16.75
CA LEU A 192 1.52 3.30 17.84
C LEU A 192 1.77 2.49 19.11
N TRP A 193 2.33 1.30 18.99
CA TRP A 193 2.54 0.40 20.12
C TRP A 193 3.39 0.96 21.26
N PRO A 194 4.51 1.69 21.02
CA PRO A 194 5.27 2.32 22.11
C PRO A 194 4.47 3.37 22.87
N LEU A 195 3.51 4.04 22.20
CA LEU A 195 2.62 5.01 22.84
C LEU A 195 1.59 4.32 23.74
N ALA A 196 1.05 3.17 23.31
CA ALA A 196 0.17 2.35 24.15
C ALA A 196 0.89 1.87 25.41
N LEU A 197 2.15 1.42 25.29
CA LEU A 197 2.98 1.06 26.46
C LEU A 197 3.24 2.24 27.38
N ALA A 198 3.48 3.45 26.84
CA ALA A 198 3.64 4.63 27.68
C ALA A 198 2.37 4.96 28.47
N ARG A 199 1.18 4.75 27.88
CA ARG A 199 -0.10 4.91 28.57
C ARG A 199 -0.32 3.83 29.65
N VAL A 200 0.03 2.57 29.35
CA VAL A 200 0.03 1.50 30.37
C VAL A 200 0.92 1.88 31.56
N TRP A 201 2.15 2.31 31.28
CA TRP A 201 3.07 2.72 32.32
C TRP A 201 2.54 3.91 33.14
N GLN A 202 1.96 4.90 32.47
CA GLN A 202 1.34 6.04 33.14
C GLN A 202 0.20 5.59 34.08
N ALA A 203 -0.70 4.72 33.58
CA ALA A 203 -1.85 4.23 34.33
C ALA A 203 -1.43 3.44 35.59
N VAL A 204 -0.33 2.67 35.53
CA VAL A 204 0.26 1.99 36.68
C VAL A 204 0.77 3.00 37.74
N ARG A 205 1.47 4.05 37.29
CA ARG A 205 2.03 5.06 38.16
C ARG A 205 0.98 5.93 38.84
N ASP A 206 -0.09 6.22 38.13
CA ASP A 206 -1.19 7.07 38.59
C ASP A 206 -2.26 6.28 39.38
N ASP A 207 -2.03 4.98 39.63
CA ASP A 207 -2.94 4.04 40.30
C ASP A 207 -4.37 4.04 39.67
N ARG A 208 -4.44 3.96 38.33
CA ARG A 208 -5.69 4.00 37.56
C ARG A 208 -5.96 2.64 36.91
N PRO A 209 -6.54 1.65 37.63
CA PRO A 209 -6.64 0.28 37.16
C PRO A 209 -7.50 0.13 35.88
N VAL A 210 -8.54 0.92 35.71
CA VAL A 210 -9.38 0.92 34.50
C VAL A 210 -8.60 1.35 33.27
N LEU A 211 -7.80 2.41 33.38
CA LEU A 211 -6.94 2.87 32.28
C LEU A 211 -5.82 1.86 31.99
N PHE A 212 -5.24 1.27 33.03
CA PHE A 212 -4.27 0.17 32.88
C PHE A 212 -4.87 -0.97 32.06
N ALA A 213 -6.03 -1.51 32.47
CA ALA A 213 -6.67 -2.61 31.76
C ALA A 213 -7.01 -2.25 30.32
N GLY A 214 -7.55 -1.05 30.10
CA GLY A 214 -7.91 -0.56 28.76
C GLY A 214 -6.70 -0.43 27.84
N TYR A 215 -5.65 0.27 28.27
CA TYR A 215 -4.47 0.45 27.42
C TYR A 215 -3.62 -0.83 27.28
N ALA A 216 -3.63 -1.71 28.27
CA ALA A 216 -3.02 -3.03 28.15
C ALA A 216 -3.76 -3.88 27.10
N ALA A 217 -5.09 -3.86 27.07
CA ALA A 217 -5.88 -4.51 26.04
C ALA A 217 -5.58 -3.94 24.64
N VAL A 218 -5.47 -2.61 24.49
CA VAL A 218 -5.07 -1.95 23.24
C VAL A 218 -3.67 -2.41 22.81
N ALA A 219 -2.69 -2.41 23.71
CA ALA A 219 -1.32 -2.82 23.41
C ALA A 219 -1.24 -4.30 22.99
N LEU A 220 -1.98 -5.18 23.68
CA LEU A 220 -2.05 -6.60 23.35
C LEU A 220 -2.73 -6.84 22.00
N LEU A 221 -3.83 -6.14 21.72
CA LEU A 221 -4.54 -6.23 20.44
C LEU A 221 -3.66 -5.76 19.27
N GLN A 222 -2.97 -4.63 19.42
CA GLN A 222 -2.02 -4.12 18.42
C GLN A 222 -0.88 -5.12 18.19
N LEU A 223 -0.31 -5.69 19.26
CA LEU A 223 0.76 -6.69 19.15
C LEU A 223 0.28 -7.96 18.46
N ALA A 224 -0.90 -8.48 18.84
CA ALA A 224 -1.48 -9.64 18.20
C ALA A 224 -1.70 -9.44 16.70
N ALA A 225 -2.31 -8.32 16.30
CA ALA A 225 -2.53 -8.00 14.89
C ALA A 225 -1.20 -7.82 14.11
N LEU A 226 -0.18 -7.22 14.73
CA LEU A 226 1.15 -7.05 14.15
C LEU A 226 1.85 -8.39 13.94
N LEU A 227 1.75 -9.31 14.91
CA LEU A 227 2.32 -10.66 14.80
C LEU A 227 1.58 -11.49 13.73
N LEU A 228 0.26 -11.39 13.65
CA LEU A 228 -0.57 -12.04 12.63
C LEU A 228 -0.27 -11.50 11.22
N ALA A 229 0.03 -10.21 11.08
CA ALA A 229 0.51 -9.62 9.83
C ALA A 229 1.85 -10.21 9.37
N GLY A 230 2.68 -10.69 10.31
CA GLY A 230 3.86 -11.50 10.08
C GLY A 230 4.91 -10.85 9.15
N SER A 231 5.03 -9.53 9.17
CA SER A 231 5.93 -8.77 8.29
C SER A 231 7.25 -8.45 8.99
N ARG A 232 8.39 -8.84 8.39
CA ARG A 232 9.72 -8.74 9.01
C ARG A 232 10.16 -7.30 9.27
N GLY A 233 9.96 -6.37 8.33
CA GLY A 233 10.36 -4.97 8.48
C GLY A 233 9.75 -4.31 9.72
N PRO A 234 8.42 -4.30 9.87
CA PRO A 234 7.74 -3.81 11.07
C PRO A 234 8.16 -4.51 12.37
N LEU A 235 8.42 -5.82 12.33
CA LEU A 235 8.92 -6.56 13.52
C LEU A 235 10.32 -6.10 13.92
N PHE A 236 11.23 -5.91 12.97
CA PHE A 236 12.55 -5.33 13.27
C PHE A 236 12.43 -3.91 13.82
N GLY A 237 11.54 -3.09 13.24
CA GLY A 237 11.25 -1.77 13.75
C GLY A 237 10.73 -1.80 15.19
N LEU A 238 9.77 -2.69 15.49
CA LEU A 238 9.21 -2.86 16.83
C LEU A 238 10.29 -3.24 17.85
N VAL A 239 11.14 -4.21 17.52
CA VAL A 239 12.25 -4.64 18.40
C VAL A 239 13.23 -3.49 18.63
N ALA A 240 13.62 -2.78 17.58
CA ALA A 240 14.52 -1.64 17.71
C ALA A 240 13.91 -0.52 18.57
N GLY A 241 12.63 -0.20 18.35
CA GLY A 241 11.90 0.75 19.18
C GLY A 241 11.84 0.33 20.65
N LEU A 242 11.55 -0.95 20.93
CA LEU A 242 11.52 -1.49 22.29
C LEU A 242 12.88 -1.42 22.98
N VAL A 243 13.95 -1.79 22.27
CA VAL A 243 15.32 -1.69 22.78
C VAL A 243 15.65 -0.24 23.14
N VAL A 244 15.35 0.70 22.24
CA VAL A 244 15.58 2.13 22.48
C VAL A 244 14.73 2.62 23.67
N LEU A 245 13.48 2.18 23.80
CA LEU A 245 12.60 2.54 24.92
C LEU A 245 13.16 2.05 26.26
N VAL A 246 13.62 0.80 26.33
CA VAL A 246 14.18 0.20 27.55
C VAL A 246 15.52 0.84 27.91
N MET A 247 16.42 1.05 26.95
CA MET A 247 17.72 1.72 27.18
C MET A 247 17.52 3.16 27.65
N ALA A 248 16.71 3.93 26.90
CA ALA A 248 16.43 5.32 27.21
C ALA A 248 15.68 5.46 28.54
N GLY A 249 14.73 4.59 28.83
CA GLY A 249 14.01 4.54 30.12
C GLY A 249 14.91 4.18 31.30
N GLY A 250 15.82 3.24 31.12
CA GLY A 250 16.85 2.86 32.10
C GLY A 250 17.79 4.02 32.43
N LEU A 251 18.31 4.69 31.39
CA LEU A 251 19.13 5.89 31.53
C LEU A 251 18.33 7.02 32.21
N ALA A 252 17.12 7.27 31.73
CA ALA A 252 16.24 8.32 32.22
C ALA A 252 15.83 8.13 33.69
N SER A 253 15.76 6.91 34.21
CA SER A 253 15.41 6.57 35.59
C SER A 253 16.63 6.29 36.48
N GLY A 254 17.85 6.41 35.99
CA GLY A 254 19.07 6.06 36.69
C GLY A 254 19.28 4.55 36.93
N ARG A 255 18.45 3.71 36.31
CA ARG A 255 18.55 2.25 36.40
C ARG A 255 19.53 1.71 35.35
N HIS A 256 20.83 2.02 35.53
CA HIS A 256 21.88 1.69 34.55
C HIS A 256 21.95 0.18 34.22
N GLY A 257 21.67 -0.70 35.22
CA GLY A 257 21.63 -2.16 34.98
C GLY A 257 20.60 -2.57 33.92
N VAL A 258 19.43 -1.91 33.87
CA VAL A 258 18.41 -2.16 32.87
C VAL A 258 18.90 -1.77 31.48
N ALA A 259 19.57 -0.62 31.39
CA ALA A 259 20.10 -0.13 30.11
C ALA A 259 21.28 -1.00 29.61
N TRP A 260 22.17 -1.46 30.53
CA TRP A 260 23.20 -2.44 30.19
C TRP A 260 22.63 -3.79 29.75
N GLY A 261 21.58 -4.27 30.42
CA GLY A 261 20.86 -5.49 30.03
C GLY A 261 20.25 -5.39 28.63
N ALA A 262 19.65 -4.25 28.29
CA ALA A 262 19.11 -4.00 26.96
C ALA A 262 20.21 -3.95 25.88
N LEU A 263 21.36 -3.31 26.19
CA LEU A 263 22.51 -3.31 25.28
C LEU A 263 23.05 -4.75 25.07
N GLY A 264 23.17 -5.54 26.17
CA GLY A 264 23.55 -6.94 26.10
C GLY A 264 22.59 -7.76 25.23
N LEU A 265 21.27 -7.50 25.31
CA LEU A 265 20.27 -8.14 24.48
C LEU A 265 20.41 -7.78 22.99
N VAL A 266 20.78 -6.54 22.67
CA VAL A 266 21.09 -6.12 21.29
C VAL A 266 22.26 -6.91 20.74
N VAL A 267 23.35 -7.00 21.50
CA VAL A 267 24.55 -7.74 21.11
C VAL A 267 24.24 -9.23 20.96
N ALA A 268 23.55 -9.82 21.93
CA ALA A 268 23.15 -11.23 21.89
C ALA A 268 22.19 -11.51 20.72
N GLY A 269 21.24 -10.63 20.45
CA GLY A 269 20.32 -10.73 19.31
C GLY A 269 21.04 -10.63 17.97
N ALA A 270 22.02 -9.72 17.83
CA ALA A 270 22.84 -9.61 16.63
C ALA A 270 23.69 -10.87 16.40
N ILE A 271 24.32 -11.41 17.46
CA ILE A 271 25.05 -12.68 17.40
C ILE A 271 24.12 -13.85 17.03
N PHE A 272 22.93 -13.91 17.67
CA PHE A 272 21.92 -14.94 17.34
C PHE A 272 21.51 -14.86 15.87
N LEU A 273 21.19 -13.68 15.35
CA LEU A 273 20.81 -13.51 13.94
C LEU A 273 21.96 -13.88 13.01
N ALA A 274 23.18 -13.49 13.32
CA ALA A 274 24.34 -13.86 12.56
C ALA A 274 24.51 -15.39 12.51
N LEU A 275 24.52 -16.06 13.67
CA LEU A 275 24.63 -17.52 13.77
C LEU A 275 23.44 -18.25 13.13
N PHE A 276 22.23 -17.71 13.26
CA PHE A 276 21.01 -18.32 12.72
C PHE A 276 20.99 -18.33 11.18
N ASN A 277 21.72 -17.40 10.55
CA ASN A 277 21.80 -17.28 9.09
C ASN A 277 23.06 -17.92 8.47
N VAL A 278 23.98 -18.45 9.29
CA VAL A 278 25.13 -19.21 8.75
C VAL A 278 24.65 -20.52 8.12
N PRO A 279 25.09 -20.90 6.93
CA PRO A 279 24.84 -22.21 6.36
C PRO A 279 25.26 -23.33 7.34
N ASN A 280 24.43 -24.36 7.53
CA ASN A 280 24.69 -25.48 8.45
C ASN A 280 24.83 -25.10 9.94
N SER A 281 24.21 -23.99 10.35
CA SER A 281 24.14 -23.57 11.75
C SER A 281 23.47 -24.62 12.63
N PRO A 282 23.93 -24.84 13.88
CA PRO A 282 23.23 -25.67 14.86
C PRO A 282 21.78 -25.16 15.16
N LEU A 283 21.48 -23.93 14.81
CA LEU A 283 20.14 -23.33 14.92
C LEU A 283 19.25 -23.64 13.70
N ALA A 284 19.74 -24.33 12.68
CA ALA A 284 18.99 -24.63 11.45
C ALA A 284 17.60 -25.30 11.70
N PRO A 285 17.40 -26.21 12.69
CA PRO A 285 16.09 -26.79 12.97
C PRO A 285 15.03 -25.75 13.34
N LEU A 286 15.42 -24.64 13.97
CA LEU A 286 14.50 -23.54 14.32
C LEU A 286 13.99 -22.75 13.09
N ARG A 287 14.58 -22.95 11.90
CA ARG A 287 14.09 -22.33 10.65
C ARG A 287 12.73 -22.85 10.21
N GLY A 288 12.29 -24.00 10.74
CA GLY A 288 10.94 -24.53 10.54
C GLY A 288 9.87 -23.92 11.45
N ALA A 289 10.26 -23.24 12.52
CA ALA A 289 9.31 -22.69 13.50
C ALA A 289 8.49 -21.52 12.93
N PRO A 290 7.20 -21.41 13.24
CA PRO A 290 6.38 -20.25 12.88
C PRO A 290 7.01 -18.96 13.41
N VAL A 291 6.95 -17.86 12.64
CA VAL A 291 7.48 -16.52 12.95
C VAL A 291 9.01 -16.51 13.04
N ILE A 292 9.66 -17.25 13.96
CA ILE A 292 11.11 -17.23 14.21
C ILE A 292 11.88 -17.78 13.01
N GLY A 293 11.41 -18.82 12.34
CA GLY A 293 12.08 -19.43 11.19
C GLY A 293 12.31 -18.45 10.02
N ARG A 294 11.48 -17.42 9.91
CA ARG A 294 11.63 -16.38 8.87
C ARG A 294 12.91 -15.53 9.04
N PHE A 295 13.42 -15.40 10.27
CA PHE A 295 14.65 -14.68 10.57
C PHE A 295 15.92 -15.50 10.29
N GLY A 296 15.82 -16.82 10.20
CA GLY A 296 16.93 -17.71 9.83
C GLY A 296 17.13 -17.90 8.33
N ARG A 297 16.32 -17.22 7.51
CA ARG A 297 16.36 -17.31 6.04
C ARG A 297 16.62 -15.95 5.37
N ILE A 298 17.24 -15.02 6.08
CA ILE A 298 17.57 -13.68 5.56
C ILE A 298 18.65 -13.78 4.48
N SER A 299 19.54 -14.78 4.59
CA SER A 299 20.62 -15.02 3.63
C SER A 299 20.20 -15.84 2.39
N GLU A 300 18.98 -16.37 2.35
CA GLU A 300 18.47 -17.10 1.17
C GLU A 300 18.13 -16.11 0.05
N THR A 301 19.11 -15.79 -0.79
CA THR A 301 19.00 -14.79 -1.88
C THR A 301 18.48 -15.36 -3.19
N SER A 302 18.23 -16.66 -3.28
CA SER A 302 17.85 -17.34 -4.53
C SER A 302 16.35 -17.24 -4.84
N SER A 303 15.47 -17.09 -3.84
CA SER A 303 14.03 -17.05 -4.03
C SER A 303 13.35 -16.20 -2.93
N GLY A 304 12.11 -15.78 -3.19
CA GLY A 304 11.29 -15.04 -2.20
C GLY A 304 11.42 -13.52 -2.27
N SER A 305 10.86 -12.86 -1.25
CA SER A 305 10.74 -11.38 -1.21
C SER A 305 12.08 -10.66 -1.05
N GLU A 306 13.09 -11.31 -0.43
CA GLU A 306 14.44 -10.76 -0.27
C GLU A 306 15.18 -10.71 -1.59
N ALA A 307 15.15 -11.81 -2.34
CA ALA A 307 15.74 -11.87 -3.67
C ALA A 307 15.13 -10.79 -4.60
N ALA A 308 13.82 -10.58 -4.52
CA ALA A 308 13.15 -9.53 -5.28
C ALA A 308 13.67 -8.12 -4.89
N ARG A 309 13.80 -7.83 -3.58
CA ARG A 309 14.32 -6.53 -3.11
C ARG A 309 15.76 -6.30 -3.55
N LEU A 310 16.63 -7.30 -3.44
CA LEU A 310 18.03 -7.18 -3.86
C LEU A 310 18.15 -6.89 -5.36
N ARG A 311 17.28 -7.48 -6.19
CA ARG A 311 17.24 -7.16 -7.63
C ARG A 311 16.74 -5.75 -7.88
N ILE A 312 15.70 -5.31 -7.17
CA ILE A 312 15.20 -3.94 -7.24
C ILE A 312 16.32 -2.96 -6.84
N TRP A 313 17.02 -3.21 -5.73
CA TRP A 313 18.12 -2.36 -5.26
C TRP A 313 19.27 -2.30 -6.28
N ARG A 314 19.59 -3.43 -6.92
CA ARG A 314 20.60 -3.47 -7.99
C ARG A 314 20.15 -2.67 -9.20
N SER A 315 18.88 -2.77 -9.59
CA SER A 315 18.29 -1.99 -10.67
C SER A 315 18.30 -0.49 -10.36
N VAL A 316 17.96 -0.09 -9.14
CA VAL A 316 18.06 1.31 -8.68
C VAL A 316 19.51 1.79 -8.68
N GLY A 317 20.47 0.95 -8.25
CA GLY A 317 21.91 1.27 -8.33
C GLY A 317 22.37 1.53 -9.76
N ARG A 318 21.92 0.72 -10.72
CA ARG A 318 22.20 0.93 -12.16
C ARG A 318 21.56 2.22 -12.68
N LEU A 319 20.32 2.53 -12.26
CA LEU A 319 19.65 3.78 -12.60
C LEU A 319 20.46 4.99 -12.13
N LEU A 320 20.89 5.00 -10.87
CA LEU A 320 21.67 6.09 -10.28
C LEU A 320 23.01 6.28 -10.99
N ALA A 321 23.70 5.18 -11.31
CA ALA A 321 24.96 5.21 -12.06
C ALA A 321 24.78 5.63 -13.52
N GLY A 322 23.70 5.20 -14.17
CA GLY A 322 23.43 5.47 -15.58
C GLY A 322 22.90 6.88 -15.89
N ARG A 323 22.46 7.63 -14.87
CA ARG A 323 21.91 8.98 -15.02
C ARG A 323 22.47 9.99 -14.02
N PRO A 324 23.80 10.28 -14.05
CA PRO A 324 24.44 11.13 -13.05
C PRO A 324 23.88 12.57 -13.03
N ALA A 325 23.38 13.09 -14.13
CA ALA A 325 22.74 14.42 -14.19
C ALA A 325 21.48 14.50 -13.29
N ARG A 326 20.86 13.37 -12.96
CA ARG A 326 19.67 13.30 -12.09
C ARG A 326 20.00 13.03 -10.62
N LEU A 327 21.27 12.82 -10.26
CA LEU A 327 21.66 12.55 -8.88
C LEU A 327 21.31 13.68 -7.91
N ALA A 328 21.33 14.94 -8.34
CA ALA A 328 21.02 16.06 -7.47
C ALA A 328 19.53 16.15 -7.13
N THR A 329 18.64 16.09 -8.12
CA THR A 329 17.20 16.38 -8.01
C THR A 329 16.29 15.16 -8.19
N GLY A 330 16.83 14.03 -8.60
CA GLY A 330 16.07 12.80 -8.86
C GLY A 330 15.25 12.85 -10.15
N HIS A 331 14.34 11.90 -10.28
CA HIS A 331 13.46 11.76 -11.45
C HIS A 331 12.05 12.31 -11.23
N GLY A 332 11.72 12.70 -10.01
CA GLY A 332 10.42 13.17 -9.55
C GLY A 332 9.71 12.15 -8.66
N PRO A 333 8.89 12.62 -7.68
CA PRO A 333 8.03 11.75 -6.88
C PRO A 333 7.19 10.83 -7.76
N GLU A 334 7.04 9.57 -7.37
CA GLU A 334 6.32 8.51 -8.10
C GLU A 334 6.80 8.18 -9.53
N ALA A 335 7.87 8.84 -10.01
CA ALA A 335 8.42 8.60 -11.34
C ALA A 335 9.35 7.37 -11.42
N LEU A 336 9.62 6.68 -10.29
CA LEU A 336 10.56 5.53 -10.25
C LEU A 336 10.16 4.44 -11.23
N LYS A 337 8.86 4.14 -11.36
CA LYS A 337 8.37 3.10 -12.27
C LYS A 337 8.82 3.31 -13.72
N TYR A 338 8.87 4.57 -14.17
CA TYR A 338 9.34 4.90 -15.53
C TYR A 338 10.86 4.99 -15.62
N ALA A 339 11.48 5.61 -14.61
CA ALA A 339 12.94 5.78 -14.59
C ALA A 339 13.67 4.44 -14.56
N LEU A 340 13.07 3.42 -13.93
CA LEU A 340 13.65 2.10 -13.75
C LEU A 340 13.56 1.21 -14.99
N ILE A 341 12.65 1.51 -15.94
CA ILE A 341 12.42 0.69 -17.14
C ILE A 341 13.72 0.27 -17.83
N PRO A 342 14.68 1.17 -18.16
CA PRO A 342 15.89 0.75 -18.87
C PRO A 342 16.89 -0.06 -18.02
N TYR A 343 16.68 -0.16 -16.72
CA TYR A 343 17.65 -0.71 -15.75
C TYR A 343 17.12 -1.91 -14.97
N ALA A 344 15.86 -2.32 -15.21
CA ALA A 344 15.24 -3.41 -14.50
C ALA A 344 15.91 -4.75 -14.84
N GLU A 345 15.90 -5.69 -13.88
CA GLU A 345 16.36 -7.07 -14.12
C GLU A 345 15.18 -7.93 -14.59
N THR A 346 15.47 -8.93 -15.41
CA THR A 346 14.53 -9.88 -16.02
C THR A 346 13.46 -10.42 -15.06
N TYR A 347 13.85 -10.71 -13.82
CA TYR A 347 12.93 -11.25 -12.82
C TYR A 347 11.98 -10.21 -12.22
N VAL A 348 12.31 -8.93 -12.30
CA VAL A 348 11.47 -7.85 -11.78
C VAL A 348 10.30 -7.56 -12.73
N ALA A 349 10.50 -7.80 -14.02
CA ALA A 349 9.50 -7.67 -15.08
C ALA A 349 8.59 -8.91 -15.23
N GLY A 350 9.10 -10.09 -14.91
CA GLY A 350 8.63 -11.37 -15.45
C GLY A 350 7.71 -12.23 -14.59
N ARG A 351 6.95 -11.74 -13.59
CA ARG A 351 5.93 -12.57 -12.93
C ARG A 351 4.50 -12.27 -13.41
N GLY A 352 4.19 -12.75 -14.63
CA GLY A 352 2.83 -13.12 -15.05
C GLY A 352 1.78 -12.01 -15.16
N GLN A 353 2.16 -10.75 -15.04
CA GLN A 353 1.27 -9.62 -15.28
C GLN A 353 2.04 -8.56 -16.07
N ALA A 354 1.91 -8.58 -17.38
CA ALA A 354 2.33 -7.50 -18.24
C ALA A 354 1.75 -6.17 -17.69
N GLY A 355 2.65 -5.28 -17.27
CA GLY A 355 2.26 -3.95 -16.79
C GLY A 355 2.48 -3.64 -15.32
N ARG A 356 2.85 -4.58 -14.44
CA ARG A 356 3.24 -4.26 -13.06
C ARG A 356 4.72 -3.92 -12.99
N LEU A 357 5.02 -2.63 -13.21
CA LEU A 357 6.35 -2.08 -12.97
C LEU A 357 6.58 -1.85 -11.47
N VAL A 358 7.83 -1.98 -11.06
CA VAL A 358 8.25 -1.65 -9.69
C VAL A 358 8.17 -0.15 -9.48
N ASP A 359 7.28 0.28 -8.61
CA ASP A 359 7.04 1.68 -8.27
C ASP A 359 7.83 2.17 -7.05
N ARG A 360 8.32 1.23 -6.22
CA ARG A 360 9.08 1.49 -4.99
C ARG A 360 10.22 0.49 -4.81
N SER A 361 11.32 0.95 -4.22
CA SER A 361 12.48 0.10 -3.94
C SER A 361 12.33 -0.76 -2.68
N HIS A 362 11.32 -0.56 -1.87
CA HIS A 362 11.21 -1.10 -0.51
C HIS A 362 12.36 -0.66 0.42
N ASN A 363 12.90 0.53 0.17
CA ASN A 363 13.84 1.23 1.01
C ASN A 363 13.62 2.73 0.81
N VAL A 364 13.14 3.41 1.83
CA VAL A 364 12.70 4.82 1.72
C VAL A 364 13.84 5.77 1.33
N LEU A 365 15.09 5.44 1.70
CA LEU A 365 16.24 6.25 1.30
C LEU A 365 16.62 6.05 -0.18
N LEU A 366 16.55 4.82 -0.69
CA LEU A 366 16.75 4.56 -2.11
C LEU A 366 15.64 5.18 -2.95
N ASP A 367 14.39 5.14 -2.47
CA ASP A 367 13.28 5.85 -3.10
C ASP A 367 13.55 7.36 -3.15
N ALA A 368 14.01 7.95 -2.05
CA ALA A 368 14.36 9.37 -2.01
C ALA A 368 15.51 9.71 -2.97
N LEU A 369 16.57 8.89 -3.01
CA LEU A 369 17.69 9.08 -3.94
C LEU A 369 17.23 9.02 -5.41
N ALA A 370 16.39 8.05 -5.76
CA ALA A 370 15.92 7.89 -7.12
C ALA A 370 14.90 8.96 -7.53
N MET A 371 14.00 9.37 -6.61
CA MET A 371 12.89 10.27 -6.90
C MET A 371 13.22 11.74 -6.65
N THR A 372 13.93 12.05 -5.56
CA THR A 372 14.22 13.43 -5.13
C THR A 372 15.71 13.75 -5.08
N GLY A 373 16.55 12.81 -5.49
CA GLY A 373 18.00 12.95 -5.57
C GLY A 373 18.68 13.02 -4.20
N ILE A 374 19.97 13.34 -4.23
CA ILE A 374 20.78 13.49 -3.01
C ILE A 374 20.21 14.59 -2.11
N LEU A 375 19.69 15.68 -2.69
CA LEU A 375 19.10 16.77 -1.90
C LEU A 375 17.90 16.29 -1.09
N GLY A 376 16.99 15.53 -1.70
CA GLY A 376 15.84 14.95 -1.00
C GLY A 376 16.22 13.86 -0.01
N ALA A 377 17.19 13.02 -0.34
CA ALA A 377 17.72 12.00 0.57
C ALA A 377 18.34 12.60 1.83
N LEU A 378 19.15 13.66 1.69
CA LEU A 378 19.72 14.40 2.82
C LEU A 378 18.64 15.10 3.66
N ALA A 379 17.61 15.66 3.00
CA ALA A 379 16.47 16.25 3.70
C ALA A 379 15.71 15.19 4.52
N LEU A 380 15.49 14.02 3.95
CA LEU A 380 14.84 12.89 4.63
C LEU A 380 15.67 12.40 5.84
N LEU A 381 16.97 12.20 5.67
CA LEU A 381 17.88 11.84 6.77
C LEU A 381 17.88 12.90 7.87
N SER A 382 17.79 14.18 7.47
CA SER A 382 17.66 15.29 8.42
C SER A 382 16.36 15.23 9.21
N VAL A 383 15.24 14.80 8.61
CA VAL A 383 13.96 14.60 9.32
C VAL A 383 14.11 13.52 10.38
N TYR A 384 14.63 12.34 10.02
CA TYR A 384 14.83 11.25 10.97
C TYR A 384 15.83 11.61 12.08
N GLY A 385 16.98 12.20 11.73
CA GLY A 385 17.99 12.65 12.68
C GLY A 385 17.47 13.72 13.65
N ALA A 386 16.74 14.71 13.11
CA ALA A 386 16.10 15.75 13.91
C ALA A 386 15.00 15.23 14.83
N TRP A 387 14.24 14.20 14.40
CA TRP A 387 13.27 13.50 15.25
C TRP A 387 13.99 12.87 16.45
N LEU A 388 14.96 11.98 16.20
CA LEU A 388 15.69 11.26 17.24
C LEU A 388 16.38 12.23 18.21
N TRP A 389 17.02 13.26 17.67
CA TRP A 389 17.67 14.30 18.47
C TRP A 389 16.66 15.06 19.33
N SER A 390 15.53 15.53 18.73
CA SER A 390 14.53 16.34 19.47
C SER A 390 13.84 15.53 20.55
N ALA A 391 13.49 14.27 20.28
CA ALA A 391 12.85 13.38 21.23
C ALA A 391 13.80 12.99 22.38
N ALA A 392 15.09 12.73 22.10
CA ALA A 392 16.09 12.42 23.11
C ALA A 392 16.35 13.64 24.03
N VAL A 393 16.41 14.84 23.45
CA VAL A 393 16.55 16.09 24.22
C VAL A 393 15.34 16.35 25.12
N ALA A 394 14.11 16.15 24.56
CA ALA A 394 12.87 16.29 25.32
C ALA A 394 12.71 15.22 26.40
N ALA A 395 13.27 14.03 26.21
CA ALA A 395 13.33 12.98 27.23
C ALA A 395 14.37 13.29 28.36
N GLY A 396 15.15 14.38 28.24
CA GLY A 396 16.20 14.72 29.18
C GLY A 396 17.46 13.87 29.11
N LEU A 397 17.65 13.12 27.99
CA LEU A 397 18.80 12.25 27.79
C LEU A 397 20.07 12.99 27.36
N ALA A 398 19.95 14.23 26.87
CA ALA A 398 21.03 15.12 26.49
C ALA A 398 20.84 16.51 27.18
N PRO A 399 21.06 16.60 28.49
CA PRO A 399 20.69 17.79 29.28
C PRO A 399 21.56 19.00 28.93
N THR A 400 22.87 18.80 28.73
CA THR A 400 23.82 19.88 28.51
C THR A 400 24.05 20.19 27.04
N ALA A 401 24.56 21.35 26.70
CA ALA A 401 24.92 21.72 25.33
C ALA A 401 26.02 20.80 24.76
N PRO A 402 27.07 20.38 25.48
CA PRO A 402 28.00 19.36 25.04
C PRO A 402 27.33 18.01 24.73
N ASP A 403 26.39 17.54 25.57
CA ASP A 403 25.70 16.27 25.35
C ASP A 403 24.84 16.32 24.08
N ARG A 404 24.14 17.43 23.82
CA ARG A 404 23.36 17.65 22.60
C ARG A 404 24.24 17.65 21.35
N ARG A 405 25.45 18.23 21.43
CA ARG A 405 26.44 18.20 20.35
C ARG A 405 26.98 16.78 20.13
N ARG A 406 27.30 16.04 21.20
CA ARG A 406 27.74 14.63 21.08
C ARG A 406 26.67 13.76 20.47
N LEU A 407 25.43 13.88 20.91
CA LEU A 407 24.30 13.15 20.30
C LEU A 407 24.21 13.45 18.80
N ALA A 408 24.24 14.75 18.42
CA ALA A 408 24.20 15.12 17.00
C ALA A 408 25.39 14.56 16.20
N MET A 409 26.62 14.63 16.78
CA MET A 409 27.82 14.08 16.15
C MET A 409 27.76 12.56 16.00
N LEU A 410 27.27 11.84 17.00
CA LEU A 410 27.17 10.37 16.94
C LEU A 410 26.06 9.91 15.99
N LEU A 411 24.93 10.62 15.91
CA LEU A 411 23.91 10.39 14.87
C LEU A 411 24.50 10.61 13.48
N ALA A 412 25.22 11.69 13.26
CA ALA A 412 25.87 12.00 11.99
C ALA A 412 27.00 10.98 11.66
N ALA A 413 27.83 10.63 12.65
CA ALA A 413 28.91 9.65 12.47
C ALA A 413 28.37 8.26 12.15
N GLY A 414 27.31 7.81 12.84
CA GLY A 414 26.63 6.55 12.54
C GLY A 414 26.04 6.53 11.13
N THR A 415 25.38 7.64 10.74
CA THR A 415 24.86 7.80 9.38
C THR A 415 25.99 7.79 8.35
N GLY A 416 27.08 8.51 8.62
CA GLY A 416 28.27 8.56 7.74
C GLY A 416 28.95 7.20 7.61
N LEU A 417 29.09 6.43 8.71
CA LEU A 417 29.58 5.06 8.67
C LEU A 417 28.66 4.15 7.86
N GLY A 418 27.35 4.24 8.04
CA GLY A 418 26.38 3.53 7.20
C GLY A 418 26.50 3.95 5.72
N ALA A 419 26.67 5.24 5.44
CA ALA A 419 26.85 5.76 4.09
C ALA A 419 28.18 5.32 3.46
N SER A 420 29.25 5.12 4.23
CA SER A 420 30.52 4.61 3.67
C SER A 420 30.39 3.21 3.07
N SER A 421 29.34 2.47 3.41
CA SER A 421 29.02 1.18 2.79
C SER A 421 28.72 1.26 1.29
N TRP A 422 28.44 2.46 0.73
CA TRP A 422 28.37 2.66 -0.72
C TRP A 422 29.67 2.28 -1.45
N LEU A 423 30.81 2.31 -0.76
CA LEU A 423 32.11 1.92 -1.29
C LEU A 423 32.36 0.41 -1.21
N ALA A 424 31.90 -0.26 -0.14
CA ALA A 424 32.21 -1.66 0.13
C ALA A 424 31.05 -2.63 -0.16
N ALA A 425 29.81 -2.17 0.06
CA ALA A 425 28.60 -2.99 -0.06
C ALA A 425 27.45 -2.16 -0.63
N PRO A 426 27.56 -1.62 -1.87
CA PRO A 426 26.60 -0.64 -2.43
C PRO A 426 25.18 -1.17 -2.48
N LEU A 427 24.99 -2.47 -2.61
CA LEU A 427 23.69 -3.10 -2.63
C LEU A 427 22.87 -2.88 -1.34
N TYR A 428 23.54 -2.83 -0.18
CA TYR A 428 22.91 -2.65 1.13
C TYR A 428 23.02 -1.23 1.68
N ALA A 429 23.69 -0.34 0.97
CA ALA A 429 24.09 0.97 1.46
C ALA A 429 22.90 1.84 1.91
N GLY A 430 21.78 1.82 1.18
CA GLY A 430 20.59 2.54 1.57
C GLY A 430 20.05 2.09 2.92
N ALA A 431 20.00 0.79 3.19
CA ALA A 431 19.57 0.25 4.46
C ALA A 431 20.60 0.53 5.57
N LEU A 432 21.88 0.32 5.32
CA LEU A 432 22.96 0.55 6.29
C LEU A 432 23.07 2.03 6.69
N THR A 433 22.81 2.95 5.78
CA THR A 433 22.78 4.40 6.09
C THR A 433 21.70 4.74 7.10
N LEU A 434 20.49 4.22 6.91
CA LEU A 434 19.38 4.41 7.85
C LEU A 434 19.65 3.73 9.20
N LEU A 435 20.10 2.47 9.17
CA LEU A 435 20.45 1.75 10.40
C LEU A 435 21.60 2.41 11.16
N GLY A 436 22.50 3.08 10.47
CA GLY A 436 23.59 3.87 11.03
C GLY A 436 23.09 5.00 11.96
N LEU A 437 21.95 5.62 11.65
CA LEU A 437 21.31 6.60 12.54
C LEU A 437 20.95 5.99 13.90
N VAL A 438 20.32 4.83 13.90
CA VAL A 438 19.95 4.14 15.15
C VAL A 438 21.18 3.61 15.89
N ALA A 439 22.18 3.11 15.14
CA ALA A 439 23.46 2.72 15.72
C ALA A 439 24.15 3.89 16.43
N GLY A 440 24.17 5.08 15.81
CA GLY A 440 24.70 6.29 16.43
C GLY A 440 23.97 6.67 17.72
N LEU A 441 22.64 6.49 17.77
CA LEU A 441 21.86 6.69 19.00
C LEU A 441 22.23 5.67 20.09
N ILE A 442 22.39 4.40 19.74
CA ILE A 442 22.78 3.34 20.69
C ILE A 442 24.21 3.58 21.22
N VAL A 443 25.14 4.01 20.36
CA VAL A 443 26.50 4.39 20.77
C VAL A 443 26.45 5.58 21.73
N TYR A 444 25.60 6.56 21.49
CA TYR A 444 25.39 7.65 22.45
C TYR A 444 24.91 7.15 23.82
N PHE A 445 23.95 6.21 23.85
CA PHE A 445 23.48 5.63 25.10
C PHE A 445 24.59 4.82 25.83
N ALA A 446 25.35 4.02 25.08
CA ALA A 446 26.47 3.28 25.62
C ALA A 446 27.53 4.26 26.22
N TRP A 447 27.84 5.33 25.51
CA TRP A 447 28.73 6.38 26.04
C TRP A 447 28.16 7.01 27.31
N ALA A 448 26.87 7.36 27.36
CA ALA A 448 26.23 7.94 28.52
C ALA A 448 26.25 7.02 29.75
N LEU A 449 26.14 5.69 29.52
CA LEU A 449 26.29 4.68 30.57
C LEU A 449 27.70 4.61 31.11
N VAL A 450 28.72 4.62 30.24
CA VAL A 450 30.14 4.53 30.65
C VAL A 450 30.62 5.85 31.32
N ALA A 451 30.19 6.98 30.78
CA ALA A 451 30.59 8.29 31.30
C ALA A 451 29.96 8.59 32.65
N GLY A 452 29.08 7.73 33.17
CA GLY A 452 28.41 7.98 34.45
C GLY A 452 27.67 9.30 34.42
N ALA A 453 27.09 9.67 33.27
CA ALA A 453 26.35 10.94 33.08
C ALA A 453 25.14 10.95 34.02
N SER A 454 25.49 11.04 35.32
CA SER A 454 24.58 11.14 36.45
C SER A 454 23.89 12.46 36.36
N ARG A 455 22.62 12.47 36.54
CA ARG A 455 21.84 13.68 36.77
C ARG A 455 22.36 14.47 37.90
N PRO A 456 22.19 15.78 37.88
CA PRO A 456 22.10 16.54 39.11
C PRO A 456 20.91 16.00 39.94
N SER A 457 21.22 15.31 41.02
CA SER A 457 20.24 14.71 41.95
C SER A 457 19.53 15.75 42.84
N ASP A 458 19.77 17.06 42.65
CA ASP A 458 19.42 18.10 43.60
C ASP A 458 18.30 19.01 43.12
N ALA A 459 17.23 18.48 42.59
CA ALA A 459 15.99 19.25 42.47
C ALA A 459 15.03 18.82 43.60
N PRO A 460 14.54 19.78 44.42
CA PRO A 460 13.62 19.48 45.53
C PRO A 460 12.30 18.90 44.98
N ALA A 461 11.87 17.85 45.64
CA ALA A 461 10.62 17.15 45.37
C ALA A 461 9.43 18.02 45.79
N ASP A 462 8.88 18.85 44.90
CA ASP A 462 7.61 19.53 45.16
C ASP A 462 6.73 19.64 43.90
N SER A 463 5.55 19.13 44.00
CA SER A 463 4.25 19.32 43.31
C SER A 463 4.14 19.82 41.84
N GLN A 464 5.20 20.22 41.16
CA GLN A 464 5.28 20.43 39.69
C GLN A 464 5.79 19.19 38.93
N GLU A 465 6.13 18.08 39.64
CA GLU A 465 6.77 16.89 39.07
C GLU A 465 5.87 16.07 38.16
N SER A 466 4.56 16.08 38.34
CA SER A 466 3.68 15.13 37.63
C SER A 466 3.52 15.41 36.12
N SER A 467 3.43 16.71 35.75
CA SER A 467 3.27 17.06 34.32
C SER A 467 4.60 16.97 33.54
N THR A 468 5.71 17.27 34.16
CA THR A 468 7.07 17.10 33.57
C THR A 468 7.40 15.63 33.38
N ASP A 469 7.01 14.78 34.30
CA ASP A 469 7.25 13.34 34.25
C ASP A 469 6.38 12.65 33.15
N ALA A 470 5.10 13.02 32.98
CA ALA A 470 4.25 12.53 31.90
C ALA A 470 4.77 12.95 30.52
N THR A 471 5.21 14.20 30.39
CA THR A 471 5.82 14.74 29.17
C THR A 471 7.10 13.97 28.80
N ARG A 472 7.93 13.65 29.79
CA ARG A 472 9.16 12.88 29.61
C ARG A 472 8.89 11.44 29.17
N ARG A 473 7.91 10.76 29.78
CA ARG A 473 7.50 9.42 29.36
C ARG A 473 7.01 9.40 27.91
N LEU A 474 6.22 10.38 27.51
CA LEU A 474 5.80 10.56 26.13
C LEU A 474 7.01 10.79 25.21
N ALA A 475 7.98 11.60 25.59
CA ALA A 475 9.19 11.82 24.80
C ALA A 475 10.03 10.55 24.62
N LEU A 476 10.12 9.68 25.65
CA LEU A 476 10.75 8.36 25.54
C LEU A 476 10.02 7.45 24.56
N ALA A 477 8.68 7.42 24.59
CA ALA A 477 7.90 6.66 23.63
C ALA A 477 8.06 7.21 22.20
N LEU A 478 8.07 8.53 22.01
CA LEU A 478 8.31 9.17 20.72
C LEU A 478 9.73 8.91 20.19
N LEU A 479 10.73 8.80 21.05
CA LEU A 479 12.08 8.39 20.66
C LEU A 479 12.10 6.95 20.15
N ALA A 480 11.39 6.05 20.84
CA ALA A 480 11.23 4.65 20.40
C ALA A 480 10.48 4.56 19.07
N VAL A 481 9.41 5.34 18.88
CA VAL A 481 8.69 5.44 17.58
C VAL A 481 9.63 5.89 16.46
N GLY A 482 10.45 6.92 16.72
CA GLY A 482 11.41 7.40 15.72
C GLY A 482 12.44 6.35 15.34
N ALA A 483 12.99 5.61 16.30
CA ALA A 483 13.93 4.52 16.03
C ALA A 483 13.26 3.38 15.26
N ALA A 484 12.04 2.99 15.64
CA ALA A 484 11.26 1.99 14.92
C ALA A 484 10.98 2.42 13.46
N ALA A 485 10.60 3.68 13.26
CA ALA A 485 10.33 4.22 11.93
C ALA A 485 11.57 4.22 11.03
N VAL A 486 12.76 4.54 11.57
CA VAL A 486 14.03 4.50 10.82
C VAL A 486 14.39 3.07 10.39
N VAL A 487 14.23 2.10 11.29
CA VAL A 487 14.53 0.69 10.97
C VAL A 487 13.53 0.13 9.94
N GLU A 488 12.25 0.44 10.07
CA GLU A 488 11.24 0.04 9.09
C GLU A 488 11.49 0.68 7.73
N ALA A 489 11.87 1.97 7.67
CA ALA A 489 12.19 2.69 6.44
C ALA A 489 13.36 2.07 5.66
N ALA A 490 14.24 1.30 6.30
CA ALA A 490 15.31 0.56 5.64
C ALA A 490 14.79 -0.62 4.79
N PHE A 491 13.56 -1.11 5.07
CA PHE A 491 13.01 -2.32 4.45
C PHE A 491 11.56 -2.18 4.00
N GLY A 492 10.93 -1.01 4.22
CA GLY A 492 9.52 -0.77 4.01
C GLY A 492 9.21 0.26 2.94
N ILE A 493 7.91 0.52 2.80
CA ILE A 493 7.33 1.56 1.96
C ILE A 493 6.39 2.39 2.84
N GLN A 494 6.43 3.70 2.70
CA GLN A 494 5.47 4.58 3.35
C GLN A 494 4.13 4.56 2.62
N THR A 495 3.02 4.57 3.38
CA THR A 495 1.64 4.68 2.88
C THR A 495 0.99 5.95 3.43
N VAL A 496 -0.18 6.31 2.90
CA VAL A 496 -0.94 7.47 3.38
C VAL A 496 -1.17 7.39 4.89
N VAL A 497 -1.57 6.22 5.41
CA VAL A 497 -1.86 6.04 6.84
C VAL A 497 -0.60 6.17 7.70
N THR A 498 0.49 5.52 7.31
CA THR A 498 1.76 5.62 8.07
C THR A 498 2.33 7.03 8.04
N GLN A 499 2.19 7.75 6.92
CA GLN A 499 2.61 9.15 6.81
C GLN A 499 1.78 10.08 7.71
N VAL A 500 0.45 9.92 7.76
CA VAL A 500 -0.40 10.72 8.66
C VAL A 500 0.05 10.53 10.11
N VAL A 501 0.21 9.30 10.56
CA VAL A 501 0.66 9.00 11.93
C VAL A 501 2.06 9.56 12.19
N PHE A 502 3.01 9.29 11.29
CA PHE A 502 4.39 9.76 11.40
C PHE A 502 4.44 11.29 11.53
N TRP A 503 3.81 12.02 10.61
CA TRP A 503 3.90 13.48 10.62
C TRP A 503 3.12 14.13 11.76
N MET A 504 1.99 13.56 12.18
CA MET A 504 1.29 14.04 13.39
C MET A 504 2.14 13.85 14.64
N LEU A 505 2.78 12.69 14.81
CA LEU A 505 3.69 12.41 15.92
C LEU A 505 4.96 13.26 15.85
N ALA A 506 5.48 13.55 14.65
CA ALA A 506 6.55 14.53 14.45
C ALA A 506 6.17 15.92 15.01
N GLY A 507 4.93 16.34 14.79
CA GLY A 507 4.38 17.56 15.36
C GLY A 507 4.35 17.51 16.89
N VAL A 508 3.95 16.37 17.46
CA VAL A 508 3.98 16.18 18.94
C VAL A 508 5.42 16.25 19.47
N VAL A 509 6.42 15.67 18.77
CA VAL A 509 7.85 15.80 19.16
C VAL A 509 8.28 17.27 19.22
N VAL A 510 7.90 18.07 18.21
CA VAL A 510 8.19 19.51 18.20
C VAL A 510 7.51 20.24 19.36
N ALA A 511 6.28 19.87 19.69
CA ALA A 511 5.51 20.49 20.75
C ALA A 511 6.09 20.18 22.15
N VAL A 512 6.45 18.92 22.40
CA VAL A 512 7.05 18.46 23.68
C VAL A 512 8.39 19.13 23.91
N GLY A 513 9.27 19.22 22.92
CA GLY A 513 10.56 19.90 23.03
C GLY A 513 10.47 21.44 23.15
N ALA A 514 9.26 22.01 23.10
CA ALA A 514 9.02 23.45 23.27
C ALA A 514 8.78 23.85 24.71
N GLY A 515 8.18 22.98 25.52
CA GLY A 515 7.78 23.28 26.91
C GLY A 515 8.97 23.58 27.82
N ASP A 516 10.04 22.81 27.70
CA ASP A 516 11.23 22.95 28.56
C ASP A 516 11.95 24.29 28.41
N ARG A 517 11.96 24.89 27.22
CA ARG A 517 12.64 26.17 26.98
C ARG A 517 11.86 27.36 27.49
N ILE A 518 10.53 27.28 27.56
CA ILE A 518 9.69 28.36 28.13
C ILE A 518 9.80 28.33 29.63
N ALA A 519 9.81 27.16 30.24
CA ALA A 519 10.02 27.04 31.70
C ALA A 519 11.40 27.54 32.13
N ALA A 520 12.48 27.20 31.41
CA ALA A 520 13.84 27.70 31.69
C ALA A 520 13.95 29.21 31.47
N ALA A 521 13.38 29.78 30.42
CA ALA A 521 13.43 31.24 30.15
C ALA A 521 12.60 32.06 31.11
N VAL A 522 11.57 31.49 31.74
CA VAL A 522 10.79 32.12 32.82
C VAL A 522 11.56 32.04 34.14
N SER A 523 12.28 30.94 34.39
CA SER A 523 13.16 30.80 35.59
C SER A 523 14.33 31.77 35.55
N ASP A 524 14.97 31.96 34.39
CA ASP A 524 16.12 32.88 34.23
C ASP A 524 15.72 34.38 34.27
N ARG A 525 14.44 34.72 34.12
CA ARG A 525 13.93 36.10 34.15
C ARG A 525 13.24 36.47 35.45
N ALA A 526 13.13 35.56 36.40
CA ALA A 526 12.57 35.88 37.71
C ALA A 526 13.63 36.68 38.51
N PRO A 527 13.36 37.95 38.87
CA PRO A 527 14.29 38.69 39.73
C PRO A 527 14.41 37.92 41.04
N ALA A 528 15.65 37.66 41.44
CA ALA A 528 15.94 37.11 42.75
C ALA A 528 15.45 38.11 43.82
N GLY A 529 14.35 37.83 44.51
CA GLY A 529 13.93 38.63 45.62
C GLY A 529 12.44 38.92 45.81
N VAL A 530 11.54 38.46 44.93
CA VAL A 530 10.10 38.61 45.21
C VAL A 530 9.58 37.35 45.90
N PRO A 531 9.08 37.40 47.16
CA PRO A 531 8.42 36.24 47.75
C PRO A 531 7.22 35.85 46.91
N ARG A 532 7.25 34.66 46.29
CA ARG A 532 6.09 34.12 45.61
C ARG A 532 4.96 33.96 46.63
N GLN A 533 4.00 34.89 46.60
CA GLN A 533 2.73 34.67 47.25
C GLN A 533 2.17 33.36 46.72
N ARG A 534 2.20 32.33 47.57
CA ARG A 534 1.41 31.13 47.38
C ARG A 534 -0.05 31.58 47.26
N SER A 535 -0.57 31.61 46.03
CA SER A 535 -2.00 31.64 45.91
C SER A 535 -2.48 30.31 46.50
N ARG A 536 -2.90 30.36 47.77
CA ARG A 536 -3.83 29.41 48.30
C ARG A 536 -5.03 29.47 47.35
N ARG A 537 -5.08 28.60 46.38
CA ARG A 537 -6.36 28.19 45.84
C ARG A 537 -7.13 27.74 47.07
N SER A 538 -8.06 28.59 47.50
CA SER A 538 -9.09 28.21 48.40
C SER A 538 -9.54 26.80 48.06
N ARG A 539 -9.31 25.89 49.00
CA ARG A 539 -10.18 24.73 49.08
C ARG A 539 -11.55 25.36 49.36
N GLU A 540 -12.26 25.71 48.32
CA GLU A 540 -13.71 25.76 48.37
C GLU A 540 -14.12 24.44 48.98
N HIS A 541 -14.80 24.49 50.07
CA HIS A 541 -15.43 23.40 50.73
C HIS A 541 -16.11 22.56 49.61
N ALA A 542 -15.63 21.35 49.43
CA ALA A 542 -16.44 20.36 48.80
C ALA A 542 -17.69 20.26 49.67
N ALA A 543 -18.77 20.86 49.22
CA ALA A 543 -20.08 20.56 49.75
C ALA A 543 -20.24 19.04 49.63
N GLU A 544 -20.55 18.39 50.73
CA GLU A 544 -20.92 16.96 50.70
C GLU A 544 -21.92 16.73 49.60
N PRO A 545 -21.76 15.73 48.73
CA PRO A 545 -22.68 15.47 47.66
C PRO A 545 -24.06 15.12 48.28
N GLU A 546 -25.06 15.96 48.00
CA GLU A 546 -26.41 15.57 48.28
C GLU A 546 -26.70 14.22 47.58
N PRO A 547 -27.30 13.27 48.30
CA PRO A 547 -27.63 11.98 47.70
C PRO A 547 -28.81 12.15 46.75
N GLY A 548 -28.63 12.03 45.42
CA GLY A 548 -29.71 11.74 44.51
C GLY A 548 -29.84 12.44 43.19
N GLY A 549 -28.89 13.27 42.77
CA GLY A 549 -28.92 13.82 41.40
C GLY A 549 -27.78 13.33 40.53
N VAL A 550 -28.04 12.61 39.44
CA VAL A 550 -27.08 12.39 38.39
C VAL A 550 -26.79 13.73 37.71
N THR A 551 -25.81 14.49 38.22
CA THR A 551 -25.34 15.70 37.56
C THR A 551 -24.58 15.29 36.30
N ILE A 552 -25.25 15.41 35.15
CA ILE A 552 -24.65 15.21 33.83
C ILE A 552 -23.64 16.37 33.61
N THR A 553 -22.37 16.09 33.85
CA THR A 553 -21.30 17.05 33.53
C THR A 553 -21.08 17.04 32.03
N TRP A 554 -21.29 18.18 31.38
CA TRP A 554 -21.05 18.35 29.95
C TRP A 554 -19.67 18.94 29.71
N SER A 555 -18.84 18.33 28.82
CA SER A 555 -17.56 18.89 28.42
C SER A 555 -17.45 18.99 26.89
N ALA A 556 -16.82 20.05 26.43
CA ALA A 556 -16.59 20.32 25.03
C ALA A 556 -15.65 19.29 24.39
N GLY A 557 -14.62 18.86 25.11
CA GLY A 557 -13.71 17.81 24.64
C GLY A 557 -14.38 16.45 24.51
N GLY A 558 -15.26 16.09 25.48
CA GLY A 558 -16.05 14.87 25.43
C GLY A 558 -16.97 14.85 24.20
N ALA A 559 -17.64 15.98 23.93
CA ALA A 559 -18.48 16.12 22.74
C ALA A 559 -17.67 15.99 21.43
N ALA A 560 -16.47 16.61 21.35
CA ALA A 560 -15.60 16.51 20.19
C ALA A 560 -15.10 15.09 19.94
N LEU A 561 -14.67 14.38 20.98
CA LEU A 561 -14.28 12.96 20.90
C LEU A 561 -15.47 12.11 20.47
N GLY A 562 -16.68 12.42 20.97
CA GLY A 562 -17.92 11.79 20.53
C GLY A 562 -18.23 12.01 19.04
N MET A 563 -18.00 13.24 18.53
CA MET A 563 -18.15 13.51 17.08
C MET A 563 -17.23 12.62 16.25
N VAL A 564 -15.98 12.46 16.64
CA VAL A 564 -15.03 11.59 15.93
C VAL A 564 -15.46 10.13 16.01
N ALA A 565 -15.86 9.65 17.18
CA ALA A 565 -16.33 8.28 17.37
C ALA A 565 -17.59 7.99 16.55
N GLY A 566 -18.56 8.91 16.52
CA GLY A 566 -19.76 8.81 15.68
C GLY A 566 -19.43 8.81 14.19
N ALA A 567 -18.43 9.60 13.77
CA ALA A 567 -17.93 9.57 12.41
C ALA A 567 -17.32 8.21 12.06
N VAL A 568 -16.46 7.65 12.92
CA VAL A 568 -15.84 6.34 12.73
C VAL A 568 -16.90 5.22 12.67
N LEU A 569 -17.91 5.26 13.55
CA LEU A 569 -19.06 4.34 13.50
C LEU A 569 -19.76 4.40 12.15
N GLY A 570 -20.04 5.63 11.68
CA GLY A 570 -20.64 5.84 10.37
C GLY A 570 -19.81 5.21 9.25
N LEU A 571 -18.50 5.39 9.26
CA LEU A 571 -17.61 4.80 8.28
C LEU A 571 -17.61 3.27 8.35
N ILE A 572 -17.53 2.68 9.54
CA ILE A 572 -17.58 1.21 9.72
C ILE A 572 -18.88 0.64 9.12
N VAL A 573 -20.03 1.24 9.45
CA VAL A 573 -21.31 0.79 8.89
C VAL A 573 -21.37 0.99 7.38
N ASN A 574 -20.92 2.16 6.87
CA ASN A 574 -20.88 2.44 5.44
C ASN A 574 -20.04 1.43 4.67
N ASP A 575 -18.84 1.18 5.16
CA ASP A 575 -17.84 0.42 4.41
C ASP A 575 -18.13 -1.09 4.44
N PHE A 576 -18.64 -1.60 5.55
CA PHE A 576 -18.80 -3.05 5.75
C PHE A 576 -20.23 -3.57 5.57
N VAL A 577 -21.29 -2.83 5.95
CA VAL A 577 -22.67 -3.33 5.84
C VAL A 577 -23.24 -3.15 4.44
N LEU A 578 -22.97 -2.01 3.82
CA LEU A 578 -23.70 -1.60 2.62
C LEU A 578 -23.05 -2.11 1.32
N TYR A 579 -21.83 -2.59 1.40
CA TYR A 579 -21.16 -3.27 0.28
C TYR A 579 -21.46 -4.77 0.24
N GLY A 580 -21.74 -5.38 1.38
CA GLY A 580 -21.97 -6.84 1.46
C GLY A 580 -23.22 -7.24 0.70
N THR A 581 -23.12 -8.30 -0.07
CA THR A 581 -24.20 -8.96 -0.83
C THR A 581 -25.24 -9.61 0.10
N GLY A 582 -25.79 -8.86 1.02
CA GLY A 582 -26.71 -9.28 2.04
C GLY A 582 -26.11 -9.17 3.44
N LEU A 583 -27.00 -8.92 4.41
CA LEU A 583 -26.71 -8.97 5.86
C LEU A 583 -26.35 -10.43 6.26
N LEU A 584 -25.20 -10.90 5.85
CA LEU A 584 -24.68 -12.15 6.36
C LEU A 584 -24.38 -11.98 7.85
N ALA A 585 -24.70 -12.96 8.67
CA ALA A 585 -24.49 -12.93 10.12
C ALA A 585 -23.05 -12.55 10.50
N ASP A 586 -22.08 -13.02 9.73
CA ASP A 586 -20.66 -12.74 9.93
C ASP A 586 -20.31 -11.26 9.71
N THR A 587 -20.87 -10.63 8.66
CA THR A 587 -20.67 -9.20 8.38
C THR A 587 -21.23 -8.35 9.50
N LEU A 588 -22.45 -8.65 9.95
CA LEU A 588 -23.08 -7.91 11.04
C LEU A 588 -22.29 -8.09 12.34
N THR A 589 -21.81 -9.30 12.62
CA THR A 589 -20.97 -9.60 13.80
C THR A 589 -19.71 -8.76 13.78
N VAL A 590 -18.97 -8.72 12.66
CA VAL A 590 -17.73 -7.92 12.51
C VAL A 590 -18.05 -6.45 12.71
N VAL A 591 -19.10 -5.91 12.09
CA VAL A 591 -19.47 -4.48 12.18
C VAL A 591 -19.82 -4.08 13.61
N VAL A 592 -20.62 -4.91 14.30
CA VAL A 592 -20.97 -4.67 15.71
C VAL A 592 -19.73 -4.69 16.59
N LEU A 593 -18.85 -5.67 16.41
CA LEU A 593 -17.59 -5.77 17.18
C LEU A 593 -16.69 -4.54 16.93
N LEU A 594 -16.51 -4.15 15.68
CA LEU A 594 -15.70 -2.97 15.33
C LEU A 594 -16.31 -1.67 15.88
N GLY A 595 -17.64 -1.53 15.80
CA GLY A 595 -18.36 -0.38 16.32
C GLY A 595 -18.25 -0.27 17.84
N LEU A 596 -18.48 -1.35 18.56
CA LEU A 596 -18.34 -1.40 20.02
C LEU A 596 -16.88 -1.13 20.44
N ALA A 597 -15.90 -1.69 19.71
CA ALA A 597 -14.50 -1.46 19.99
C ALA A 597 -14.08 0.01 19.76
N ALA A 598 -14.60 0.64 18.70
CA ALA A 598 -14.36 2.07 18.42
C ALA A 598 -14.96 2.97 19.53
N LEU A 599 -16.17 2.66 20.00
CA LEU A 599 -16.80 3.36 21.13
C LEU A 599 -16.04 3.15 22.43
N ALA A 600 -15.64 1.92 22.73
CA ALA A 600 -14.88 1.60 23.94
C ALA A 600 -13.51 2.30 23.94
N ALA A 601 -12.83 2.36 22.81
CA ALA A 601 -11.56 3.06 22.64
C ALA A 601 -11.71 4.57 22.83
N GLY A 602 -12.74 5.17 22.22
CA GLY A 602 -13.03 6.61 22.42
C GLY A 602 -13.44 6.94 23.85
N TRP A 603 -14.22 6.06 24.51
CA TRP A 603 -14.55 6.18 25.94
C TRP A 603 -13.31 6.11 26.83
N LEU A 604 -12.37 5.19 26.53
CA LEU A 604 -11.09 5.09 27.24
C LEU A 604 -10.31 6.40 27.13
N VAL A 605 -10.25 6.99 25.94
CA VAL A 605 -9.58 8.29 25.71
C VAL A 605 -10.28 9.39 26.49
N ALA A 606 -11.62 9.51 26.44
CA ALA A 606 -12.37 10.51 27.17
C ALA A 606 -12.11 10.41 28.70
N THR A 607 -12.04 9.18 29.22
CA THR A 607 -11.72 8.90 30.63
C THR A 607 -10.28 9.30 30.99
N ASP A 608 -9.32 9.01 30.10
CA ASP A 608 -7.90 9.32 30.31
C ASP A 608 -7.63 10.83 30.35
N VAL A 609 -8.25 11.59 29.45
CA VAL A 609 -8.09 13.05 29.38
C VAL A 609 -9.04 13.83 30.32
N GLY A 610 -9.86 13.12 31.12
CA GLY A 610 -10.76 13.75 32.09
C GLY A 610 -11.99 14.41 31.46
N GLU A 611 -12.41 14.01 30.27
CA GLU A 611 -13.57 14.56 29.57
C GLU A 611 -14.88 13.84 29.92
N SER A 612 -16.01 14.49 29.69
CA SER A 612 -17.33 13.93 29.98
C SER A 612 -17.65 12.73 29.08
N ARG A 613 -17.78 11.57 29.70
CA ARG A 613 -18.16 10.31 29.03
C ARG A 613 -19.61 10.32 28.55
N VAL A 614 -20.48 11.04 29.25
CA VAL A 614 -21.91 11.18 28.86
C VAL A 614 -22.02 12.06 27.61
N ALA A 615 -21.32 13.21 27.57
CA ALA A 615 -21.25 14.04 26.39
C ALA A 615 -20.65 13.26 25.19
N PHE A 616 -19.63 12.47 25.42
CA PHE A 616 -19.02 11.60 24.42
C PHE A 616 -20.06 10.66 23.80
N LEU A 617 -20.77 9.86 24.60
CA LEU A 617 -21.75 8.88 24.09
C LEU A 617 -22.92 9.54 23.36
N ILE A 618 -23.53 10.58 23.97
CA ILE A 618 -24.69 11.27 23.37
C ILE A 618 -24.30 11.84 22.00
N VAL A 619 -23.17 12.53 21.92
CA VAL A 619 -22.73 13.14 20.66
C VAL A 619 -22.32 12.07 19.64
N ALA A 620 -21.67 10.98 20.06
CA ALA A 620 -21.33 9.88 19.16
C ALA A 620 -22.59 9.29 18.50
N LEU A 621 -23.65 9.03 19.28
CA LEU A 621 -24.90 8.50 18.76
C LEU A 621 -25.65 9.49 17.86
N ILE A 622 -25.65 10.78 18.22
CA ILE A 622 -26.27 11.82 17.38
C ILE A 622 -25.55 11.94 16.04
N VAL A 623 -24.21 12.03 16.05
CA VAL A 623 -23.40 12.18 14.83
C VAL A 623 -23.50 10.93 13.96
N PHE A 624 -23.51 9.75 14.55
CA PHE A 624 -23.78 8.50 13.86
C PHE A 624 -25.17 8.50 13.21
N GLY A 625 -26.23 8.85 13.96
CA GLY A 625 -27.60 8.92 13.44
C GLY A 625 -27.75 9.93 12.30
N LEU A 626 -27.14 11.11 12.43
CA LEU A 626 -27.09 12.11 11.35
C LEU A 626 -26.37 11.60 10.11
N TYR A 627 -25.26 10.87 10.29
CA TYR A 627 -24.55 10.26 9.18
C TYR A 627 -25.41 9.21 8.46
N VAL A 628 -26.05 8.30 9.21
CA VAL A 628 -26.94 7.30 8.62
C VAL A 628 -28.07 7.96 7.85
N THR A 629 -28.68 9.01 8.43
CA THR A 629 -29.74 9.79 7.76
C THR A 629 -29.23 10.42 6.45
N LEU A 630 -28.06 11.08 6.49
CA LEU A 630 -27.44 11.66 5.31
C LEU A 630 -27.17 10.58 4.24
N ARG A 631 -26.65 9.45 4.66
CA ARG A 631 -26.36 8.30 3.80
C ARG A 631 -27.61 7.78 3.09
N VAL A 632 -28.67 7.53 3.85
CA VAL A 632 -29.95 7.06 3.30
C VAL A 632 -30.54 8.12 2.36
N ALA A 633 -30.57 9.38 2.78
CA ALA A 633 -31.09 10.47 1.95
C ALA A 633 -30.33 10.60 0.63
N THR A 634 -28.99 10.54 0.68
CA THR A 634 -28.15 10.62 -0.53
C THR A 634 -28.36 9.41 -1.45
N TRP A 635 -28.48 8.21 -0.88
CA TRP A 635 -28.75 7.01 -1.65
C TRP A 635 -30.14 7.07 -2.33
N VAL A 636 -31.18 7.45 -1.59
CA VAL A 636 -32.55 7.57 -2.12
C VAL A 636 -32.61 8.63 -3.22
N ALA A 637 -31.94 9.77 -3.02
CA ALA A 637 -31.96 10.87 -3.99
C ALA A 637 -31.15 10.58 -5.25
N ALA A 638 -29.98 9.98 -5.13
CA ALA A 638 -29.05 9.82 -6.22
C ALA A 638 -29.02 8.40 -6.82
N GLN A 639 -29.33 7.37 -6.03
CA GLN A 639 -29.18 5.94 -6.37
C GLN A 639 -27.77 5.60 -6.93
N ASP A 640 -26.75 6.29 -6.43
CA ASP A 640 -25.41 6.32 -6.98
C ASP A 640 -24.39 6.38 -5.85
N ALA A 641 -23.59 5.32 -5.71
CA ALA A 641 -22.57 5.19 -4.69
C ALA A 641 -21.51 6.31 -4.73
N SER A 642 -21.25 6.88 -5.91
CA SER A 642 -20.25 7.95 -6.06
C SER A 642 -20.67 9.24 -5.35
N TRP A 643 -21.96 9.55 -5.32
CA TRP A 643 -22.51 10.69 -4.59
C TRP A 643 -22.53 10.45 -3.08
N VAL A 644 -22.79 9.21 -2.68
CA VAL A 644 -22.69 8.84 -1.26
C VAL A 644 -21.28 9.03 -0.73
N TYR A 645 -20.28 8.62 -1.51
CA TYR A 645 -18.89 8.87 -1.16
C TYR A 645 -18.60 10.37 -1.06
N ALA A 646 -19.03 11.16 -2.05
CA ALA A 646 -18.86 12.61 -2.04
C ALA A 646 -19.51 13.25 -0.79
N ALA A 647 -20.73 12.84 -0.44
CA ALA A 647 -21.42 13.29 0.76
C ALA A 647 -20.66 12.90 2.04
N THR A 648 -20.06 11.71 2.09
CA THR A 648 -19.24 11.24 3.23
C THR A 648 -18.02 12.14 3.45
N VAL A 649 -17.26 12.45 2.38
CA VAL A 649 -16.09 13.33 2.48
C VAL A 649 -16.50 14.74 2.90
N LEU A 650 -17.54 15.29 2.27
CA LEU A 650 -18.04 16.62 2.60
C LEU A 650 -18.57 16.70 4.04
N TRP A 651 -19.20 15.63 4.52
CA TRP A 651 -19.65 15.54 5.90
C TRP A 651 -18.50 15.52 6.90
N LEU A 652 -17.42 14.76 6.65
CA LEU A 652 -16.22 14.79 7.46
C LEU A 652 -15.61 16.19 7.52
N VAL A 653 -15.57 16.89 6.39
CA VAL A 653 -15.10 18.29 6.33
C VAL A 653 -16.05 19.23 7.10
N ALA A 654 -17.37 19.02 7.02
CA ALA A 654 -18.34 19.83 7.74
C ALA A 654 -18.26 19.66 9.28
N LEU A 655 -17.81 18.52 9.77
CA LEU A 655 -17.56 18.31 11.21
C LEU A 655 -16.43 19.21 11.75
N VAL A 656 -15.51 19.65 10.90
CA VAL A 656 -14.37 20.50 11.31
C VAL A 656 -14.82 21.84 11.90
N PRO A 657 -15.64 22.68 11.22
CA PRO A 657 -16.12 23.93 11.81
C PRO A 657 -17.06 23.71 12.99
N VAL A 658 -17.87 22.65 12.98
CA VAL A 658 -18.78 22.31 14.09
C VAL A 658 -17.97 21.91 15.33
N GLY A 659 -16.96 21.05 15.18
CA GLY A 659 -16.05 20.70 16.27
C GLY A 659 -15.25 21.90 16.78
N GLY A 660 -14.87 22.80 15.88
CA GLY A 660 -14.27 24.07 16.24
C GLY A 660 -15.14 24.92 17.17
N TRP A 661 -16.44 24.95 16.94
CA TRP A 661 -17.38 25.64 17.83
C TRP A 661 -17.39 25.02 19.23
N TRP A 662 -17.35 23.70 19.37
CA TRP A 662 -17.32 23.01 20.65
C TRP A 662 -15.96 23.18 21.36
N LEU A 663 -14.86 23.02 20.63
CA LEU A 663 -13.50 23.05 21.21
C LEU A 663 -12.92 24.44 21.44
N ARG A 664 -13.65 25.52 21.08
CA ARG A 664 -13.18 26.90 21.26
C ARG A 664 -12.94 27.28 22.73
N GLY A 665 -13.45 26.49 23.69
CA GLY A 665 -13.41 26.81 25.11
C GLY A 665 -14.31 27.99 25.47
N ALA A 666 -14.42 28.31 26.77
CA ALA A 666 -15.02 29.56 27.21
C ALA A 666 -14.05 30.71 26.90
N ALA A 667 -14.08 31.20 25.64
CA ALA A 667 -13.48 32.49 25.38
C ALA A 667 -14.15 33.51 26.32
N ALA A 668 -13.35 34.39 26.97
CA ALA A 668 -13.91 35.36 27.88
C ALA A 668 -15.12 36.04 27.24
N PRO A 669 -16.25 36.20 27.98
CA PRO A 669 -17.49 36.76 27.40
C PRO A 669 -17.27 38.05 26.61
N ASN A 670 -16.28 38.85 27.08
CA ASN A 670 -15.90 40.13 26.51
C ASN A 670 -14.74 40.07 25.50
N ALA A 671 -14.29 38.86 25.06
CA ALA A 671 -13.26 38.78 24.04
C ALA A 671 -13.79 39.35 22.69
N PRO A 672 -12.99 40.15 21.96
CA PRO A 672 -13.42 40.68 20.68
C PRO A 672 -13.65 39.52 19.68
N LEU A 673 -14.60 39.71 18.75
CA LEU A 673 -14.93 38.74 17.71
C LEU A 673 -13.73 38.44 16.79
N GLY A 674 -12.84 39.39 16.62
CA GLY A 674 -11.69 39.39 15.71
C GLY A 674 -11.57 40.76 15.01
N GLN A 675 -10.51 40.97 14.27
CA GLN A 675 -10.42 42.15 13.39
C GLN A 675 -11.43 41.96 12.24
N GLY A 676 -12.49 42.79 12.17
CA GLY A 676 -13.68 42.57 11.35
C GLY A 676 -13.44 42.26 9.86
N ALA A 677 -12.32 42.77 9.28
CA ALA A 677 -11.93 42.47 7.90
C ALA A 677 -11.36 41.05 7.70
N VAL A 678 -10.74 40.45 8.71
CA VAL A 678 -10.08 39.14 8.59
C VAL A 678 -11.09 37.99 8.49
N GLY A 679 -12.27 38.14 9.10
CA GLY A 679 -13.34 37.15 9.01
C GLY A 679 -13.85 36.90 7.59
N ILE A 680 -13.74 37.89 6.69
CA ILE A 680 -14.13 37.80 5.26
C ILE A 680 -13.20 36.83 4.51
N LEU A 681 -11.98 36.63 4.97
CA LEU A 681 -11.03 35.71 4.34
C LEU A 681 -11.50 34.24 4.41
N TYR A 682 -12.32 33.86 5.43
CA TYR A 682 -12.83 32.50 5.53
C TYR A 682 -13.69 32.10 4.32
N PRO A 683 -14.80 32.78 3.99
CA PRO A 683 -15.59 32.44 2.81
C PRO A 683 -14.79 32.64 1.52
N LEU A 684 -13.92 33.65 1.43
CA LEU A 684 -13.10 33.90 0.26
C LEU A 684 -12.11 32.76 -0.05
N LEU A 685 -11.52 32.15 0.98
CA LEU A 685 -10.60 31.02 0.84
C LEU A 685 -11.30 29.66 0.86
N ALA A 686 -12.47 29.56 1.52
CA ALA A 686 -13.24 28.30 1.58
C ALA A 686 -13.77 27.90 0.20
N ILE A 687 -14.16 28.86 -0.66
CA ILE A 687 -14.63 28.55 -2.01
C ILE A 687 -13.55 27.87 -2.86
N PRO A 688 -12.35 28.48 -3.08
CA PRO A 688 -11.30 27.80 -3.83
C PRO A 688 -10.82 26.50 -3.16
N ALA A 689 -10.79 26.44 -1.83
CA ALA A 689 -10.48 25.18 -1.12
C ALA A 689 -11.56 24.11 -1.38
N GLY A 690 -12.82 24.46 -1.39
CA GLY A 690 -13.92 23.56 -1.75
C GLY A 690 -13.79 23.04 -3.18
N VAL A 691 -13.42 23.90 -4.13
CA VAL A 691 -13.11 23.49 -5.51
C VAL A 691 -11.92 22.53 -5.54
N LEU A 692 -10.85 22.80 -4.78
CA LEU A 692 -9.71 21.90 -4.69
C LEU A 692 -10.09 20.57 -4.05
N VAL A 693 -10.91 20.55 -3.00
CA VAL A 693 -11.44 19.30 -2.41
C VAL A 693 -12.22 18.52 -3.47
N TRP A 694 -13.06 19.20 -4.24
CA TRP A 694 -13.83 18.56 -5.29
C TRP A 694 -12.93 17.93 -6.35
N VAL A 695 -11.98 18.70 -6.89
CA VAL A 695 -11.14 18.28 -8.02
C VAL A 695 -10.07 17.27 -7.60
N LEU A 696 -9.44 17.45 -6.44
CA LEU A 696 -8.29 16.64 -6.01
C LEU A 696 -8.70 15.42 -5.16
N ALA A 697 -9.83 15.49 -4.47
CA ALA A 697 -10.23 14.45 -3.53
C ALA A 697 -11.51 13.72 -3.98
N ILE A 698 -12.57 14.43 -4.34
CA ILE A 698 -13.87 13.81 -4.61
C ILE A 698 -13.93 13.26 -6.04
N GLN A 699 -13.59 14.07 -7.02
CA GLN A 699 -13.77 13.73 -8.43
C GLN A 699 -12.97 12.49 -8.87
N PRO A 700 -11.68 12.28 -8.47
CA PRO A 700 -10.94 11.06 -8.82
C PRO A 700 -11.57 9.79 -8.24
N VAL A 701 -12.06 9.84 -7.00
CA VAL A 701 -12.68 8.67 -6.36
C VAL A 701 -14.06 8.38 -6.96
N ARG A 702 -14.84 9.40 -7.34
CA ARG A 702 -16.10 9.20 -8.07
C ARG A 702 -15.85 8.52 -9.42
N ALA A 703 -14.82 8.95 -10.15
CA ALA A 703 -14.40 8.31 -11.39
C ALA A 703 -14.06 6.82 -11.18
N ASP A 704 -13.33 6.53 -10.11
CA ASP A 704 -12.90 5.19 -9.73
C ASP A 704 -14.09 4.27 -9.37
N ILE A 705 -15.12 4.80 -8.70
CA ILE A 705 -16.36 4.07 -8.39
C ILE A 705 -17.13 3.76 -9.68
N TYR A 706 -17.27 4.73 -10.59
CA TYR A 706 -17.94 4.49 -11.87
C TYR A 706 -17.18 3.45 -12.70
N PHE A 707 -15.85 3.51 -12.69
CA PHE A 707 -15.02 2.55 -13.41
C PHE A 707 -15.20 1.12 -12.87
N GLN A 708 -15.21 0.93 -11.56
CA GLN A 708 -15.46 -0.37 -10.94
C GLN A 708 -16.87 -0.89 -11.29
N SER A 709 -17.88 -0.03 -11.19
CA SER A 709 -19.26 -0.39 -11.50
C SER A 709 -19.44 -0.73 -12.99
N ALA A 710 -18.78 0.03 -13.87
CA ALA A 710 -18.76 -0.24 -15.30
C ALA A 710 -18.21 -1.64 -15.61
N GLY A 711 -17.07 -1.99 -14.98
CA GLY A 711 -16.46 -3.30 -15.12
C GLY A 711 -17.38 -4.44 -14.68
N ALA A 712 -18.03 -4.29 -13.54
CA ALA A 712 -18.96 -5.30 -13.01
C ALA A 712 -20.18 -5.51 -13.93
N ASN A 713 -20.77 -4.41 -14.43
CA ASN A 713 -21.90 -4.50 -15.38
C ASN A 713 -21.47 -5.09 -16.71
N PHE A 714 -20.28 -4.74 -17.21
CA PHE A 714 -19.73 -5.32 -18.45
C PHE A 714 -19.53 -6.84 -18.32
N ASP A 715 -18.89 -7.29 -17.26
CA ASP A 715 -18.63 -8.71 -17.01
C ASP A 715 -19.95 -9.49 -16.80
N ALA A 716 -20.96 -8.88 -16.18
CA ALA A 716 -22.31 -9.43 -16.07
C ALA A 716 -23.01 -9.51 -17.43
N ALA A 717 -22.97 -8.43 -18.23
CA ALA A 717 -23.55 -8.37 -19.57
C ALA A 717 -23.01 -9.48 -20.49
N VAL A 718 -21.69 -9.69 -20.50
CA VAL A 718 -21.04 -10.75 -21.27
C VAL A 718 -21.48 -12.14 -20.79
N LYS A 719 -21.67 -12.32 -19.48
CA LYS A 719 -22.10 -13.62 -18.91
C LYS A 719 -23.56 -13.94 -19.18
N THR A 720 -24.44 -12.94 -19.20
CA THR A 720 -25.90 -13.11 -19.36
C THR A 720 -26.41 -12.77 -20.74
N ASP A 721 -25.55 -12.30 -21.64
CA ASP A 721 -25.88 -11.77 -22.98
C ASP A 721 -26.94 -10.66 -22.94
N ASP A 722 -26.81 -9.75 -21.94
CA ASP A 722 -27.78 -8.66 -21.71
C ASP A 722 -27.27 -7.32 -22.27
N ALA A 723 -27.88 -6.91 -23.38
CA ALA A 723 -27.57 -5.65 -24.06
C ALA A 723 -27.84 -4.41 -23.18
N THR A 724 -28.76 -4.49 -22.22
CA THR A 724 -29.09 -3.38 -21.31
C THR A 724 -27.95 -3.13 -20.35
N LEU A 725 -27.45 -4.19 -19.73
CA LEU A 725 -26.26 -4.13 -18.84
C LEU A 725 -25.02 -3.65 -19.61
N PHE A 726 -24.90 -4.05 -20.87
CA PHE A 726 -23.80 -3.59 -21.72
C PHE A 726 -23.85 -2.08 -21.95
N ASN A 727 -25.02 -1.53 -22.28
CA ASN A 727 -25.21 -0.09 -22.47
C ASN A 727 -24.96 0.69 -21.17
N VAL A 728 -25.39 0.16 -20.02
CA VAL A 728 -25.09 0.73 -18.70
C VAL A 728 -23.59 0.75 -18.45
N ALA A 729 -22.86 -0.32 -18.75
CA ALA A 729 -21.42 -0.39 -18.59
C ALA A 729 -20.70 0.67 -19.43
N GLU A 730 -21.09 0.84 -20.70
CA GLU A 730 -20.54 1.84 -21.60
C GLU A 730 -20.76 3.27 -21.08
N GLU A 731 -21.98 3.58 -20.61
CA GLU A 731 -22.26 4.88 -20.01
C GLU A 731 -21.40 5.15 -18.77
N LEU A 732 -21.22 4.15 -17.89
CA LEU A 732 -20.43 4.27 -16.68
C LEU A 732 -18.92 4.43 -17.00
N PHE A 733 -18.38 3.70 -17.98
CA PHE A 733 -17.03 3.94 -18.48
C PHE A 733 -16.88 5.37 -19.02
N GLY A 734 -17.85 5.84 -19.78
CA GLY A 734 -17.89 7.21 -20.27
C GLY A 734 -17.95 8.25 -19.14
N ARG A 735 -18.69 7.99 -18.05
CA ARG A 735 -18.71 8.88 -16.86
C ARG A 735 -17.35 8.86 -16.15
N ALA A 736 -16.74 7.69 -15.95
CA ALA A 736 -15.43 7.55 -15.31
C ALA A 736 -14.36 8.36 -16.06
N THR A 737 -14.29 8.19 -17.38
CA THR A 737 -13.29 8.88 -18.22
C THR A 737 -13.56 10.37 -18.37
N ARG A 738 -14.82 10.85 -18.30
CA ARG A 738 -15.13 12.29 -18.25
C ARG A 738 -14.70 12.94 -16.93
N LEU A 739 -14.83 12.22 -15.80
CA LEU A 739 -14.44 12.74 -14.48
C LEU A 739 -12.92 12.69 -14.31
N ASN A 740 -12.26 11.69 -14.83
CA ASN A 740 -10.80 11.60 -14.80
C ASN A 740 -10.25 11.22 -16.20
N PRO A 741 -10.23 12.17 -17.15
CA PRO A 741 -9.90 11.88 -18.56
C PRO A 741 -8.43 11.54 -18.80
N ARG A 742 -7.59 11.68 -17.80
CA ARG A 742 -6.14 11.48 -17.92
C ARG A 742 -5.64 10.22 -17.22
N GLU A 743 -6.54 9.35 -16.78
CA GLU A 743 -6.20 8.06 -16.21
C GLU A 743 -6.12 7.01 -17.33
N ASP A 744 -4.92 6.67 -17.73
CA ASP A 744 -4.60 5.72 -18.79
C ASP A 744 -5.09 4.30 -18.48
N VAL A 745 -5.03 3.88 -17.21
CA VAL A 745 -5.45 2.56 -16.74
C VAL A 745 -6.94 2.31 -17.04
N TYR A 746 -7.80 3.33 -16.99
CA TYR A 746 -9.21 3.17 -17.30
C TYR A 746 -9.42 2.76 -18.76
N TYR A 747 -8.73 3.38 -19.67
CA TYR A 747 -8.80 3.05 -21.09
C TYR A 747 -8.17 1.69 -21.38
N LEU A 748 -7.03 1.39 -20.73
CA LEU A 748 -6.37 0.10 -20.90
C LEU A 748 -7.27 -1.07 -20.48
N LEU A 749 -7.81 -1.03 -19.27
CA LEU A 749 -8.66 -2.09 -18.74
C LEU A 749 -10.03 -2.17 -19.43
N TRP A 750 -10.54 -1.05 -19.94
CA TRP A 750 -11.73 -1.05 -20.80
C TRP A 750 -11.43 -1.76 -22.13
N GLY A 751 -10.29 -1.45 -22.75
CA GLY A 751 -9.81 -2.15 -23.95
C GLY A 751 -9.58 -3.64 -23.73
N GLU A 752 -9.02 -4.04 -22.60
CA GLU A 752 -8.83 -5.47 -22.25
C GLU A 752 -10.15 -6.24 -22.22
N ARG A 753 -11.24 -5.63 -21.70
CA ARG A 753 -12.56 -6.28 -21.70
C ARG A 753 -13.07 -6.56 -23.10
N TYR A 754 -12.93 -5.60 -24.01
CA TYR A 754 -13.25 -5.81 -25.41
C TYR A 754 -12.34 -6.84 -26.09
N THR A 755 -11.06 -6.88 -25.71
CA THR A 755 -10.12 -7.91 -26.19
C THR A 755 -10.62 -9.31 -25.81
N ARG A 756 -11.09 -9.49 -24.58
CA ARG A 756 -11.67 -10.77 -24.12
C ARG A 756 -12.93 -11.15 -24.93
N VAL A 757 -13.81 -10.20 -25.20
CA VAL A 757 -14.99 -10.43 -26.05
C VAL A 757 -14.57 -10.86 -27.47
N GLY A 758 -13.65 -10.12 -28.09
CA GLY A 758 -13.15 -10.45 -29.43
C GLY A 758 -12.45 -11.81 -29.48
N THR A 759 -11.69 -12.14 -28.44
CA THR A 759 -11.00 -13.44 -28.34
C THR A 759 -11.97 -14.61 -28.15
N ALA A 760 -13.03 -14.42 -27.36
CA ALA A 760 -14.04 -15.44 -27.09
C ALA A 760 -15.04 -15.64 -28.25
N ALA A 761 -15.23 -14.64 -29.11
CA ALA A 761 -16.16 -14.72 -30.23
C ALA A 761 -15.80 -15.89 -31.17
N ALA A 762 -16.79 -16.64 -31.62
CA ALA A 762 -16.58 -17.77 -32.54
C ALA A 762 -16.26 -17.30 -33.96
N ASP A 763 -16.88 -16.20 -34.40
CA ASP A 763 -16.78 -15.65 -35.75
C ASP A 763 -16.00 -14.31 -35.75
N VAL A 764 -15.20 -14.12 -36.82
CA VAL A 764 -14.45 -12.91 -37.10
C VAL A 764 -15.37 -11.69 -37.26
N THR A 765 -16.57 -11.86 -37.81
CA THR A 765 -17.53 -10.76 -38.00
C THR A 765 -18.01 -10.16 -36.66
N VAL A 766 -18.09 -10.99 -35.62
CA VAL A 766 -18.41 -10.59 -34.26
C VAL A 766 -17.15 -10.09 -33.51
N ALA A 767 -16.02 -10.74 -33.80
CA ALA A 767 -14.74 -10.39 -33.15
C ALA A 767 -14.19 -9.03 -33.60
N ALA A 768 -14.25 -8.69 -34.87
CA ALA A 768 -13.63 -7.50 -35.46
C ALA A 768 -14.09 -6.16 -34.82
N PRO A 769 -15.40 -5.91 -34.58
CA PRO A 769 -15.85 -4.69 -33.90
C PRO A 769 -15.33 -4.58 -32.47
N ALA A 770 -15.22 -5.70 -31.74
CA ALA A 770 -14.67 -5.72 -30.39
C ALA A 770 -13.17 -5.39 -30.39
N PHE A 771 -12.41 -5.97 -31.31
CA PHE A 771 -10.99 -5.66 -31.48
C PHE A 771 -10.75 -4.20 -31.91
N ASP A 772 -11.58 -3.63 -32.81
CA ASP A 772 -11.49 -2.21 -33.20
C ASP A 772 -11.72 -1.29 -32.00
N LYS A 773 -12.73 -1.58 -31.18
CA LYS A 773 -13.01 -0.80 -29.98
C LYS A 773 -11.88 -0.94 -28.93
N ALA A 774 -11.35 -2.16 -28.73
CA ALA A 774 -10.18 -2.38 -27.88
C ALA A 774 -8.97 -1.58 -28.36
N GLN A 775 -8.70 -1.57 -29.67
CA GLN A 775 -7.59 -0.83 -30.25
C GLN A 775 -7.70 0.67 -30.04
N LYS A 776 -8.91 1.26 -30.16
CA LYS A 776 -9.15 2.67 -29.87
C LYS A 776 -8.85 3.00 -28.42
N MET A 777 -9.26 2.13 -27.49
CA MET A 777 -9.02 2.34 -26.05
C MET A 777 -7.53 2.22 -25.71
N VAL A 778 -6.84 1.22 -26.23
CA VAL A 778 -5.39 1.05 -26.01
C VAL A 778 -4.60 2.20 -26.62
N ALA A 779 -4.96 2.68 -27.82
CA ALA A 779 -4.33 3.86 -28.42
C ALA A 779 -4.53 5.13 -27.59
N GLN A 780 -5.70 5.30 -26.97
CA GLN A 780 -5.93 6.41 -26.04
C GLN A 780 -5.05 6.31 -24.79
N ALA A 781 -4.91 5.13 -24.20
CA ALA A 781 -4.02 4.90 -23.07
C ALA A 781 -2.55 5.21 -23.43
N GLU A 782 -2.09 4.77 -24.59
CA GLU A 782 -0.73 5.06 -25.11
C GLU A 782 -0.49 6.57 -25.30
N THR A 783 -1.52 7.30 -25.75
CA THR A 783 -1.45 8.77 -25.90
C THR A 783 -1.37 9.47 -24.54
N LEU A 784 -2.05 8.97 -23.54
CA LEU A 784 -2.08 9.55 -22.18
C LEU A 784 -0.79 9.30 -21.40
N ASP A 785 -0.18 8.12 -21.58
CA ASP A 785 1.08 7.77 -20.95
C ASP A 785 2.09 7.16 -21.95
N PRO A 786 2.76 8.00 -22.76
CA PRO A 786 3.72 7.57 -23.76
C PRO A 786 5.03 7.00 -23.17
N LEU A 787 5.27 7.20 -21.89
CA LEU A 787 6.44 6.66 -21.20
C LEU A 787 6.24 5.19 -20.79
N MET A 788 5.00 4.69 -20.82
CA MET A 788 4.67 3.31 -20.48
C MET A 788 4.80 2.38 -21.71
N PRO A 789 5.89 1.61 -21.85
CA PRO A 789 6.07 0.76 -23.02
C PRO A 789 5.02 -0.35 -23.11
N TYR A 790 4.42 -0.72 -21.99
CA TYR A 790 3.41 -1.78 -21.96
C TYR A 790 2.07 -1.37 -22.59
N HIS A 791 1.79 -0.09 -22.83
CA HIS A 791 0.65 0.32 -23.66
C HIS A 791 0.89 -0.07 -25.13
N THR A 792 2.09 0.20 -25.64
CA THR A 792 2.51 -0.26 -26.98
C THR A 792 2.54 -1.80 -27.06
N PHE A 793 2.97 -2.48 -25.98
CA PHE A 793 2.89 -3.94 -25.87
C PHE A 793 1.44 -4.44 -26.04
N ASN A 794 0.50 -3.86 -25.28
CA ASN A 794 -0.91 -4.25 -25.35
C ASN A 794 -1.50 -4.01 -26.75
N ARG A 795 -1.10 -2.95 -27.43
CA ARG A 795 -1.46 -2.72 -28.84
C ARG A 795 -0.94 -3.82 -29.76
N GLY A 796 0.33 -4.19 -29.62
CA GLY A 796 0.93 -5.27 -30.39
C GLY A 796 0.29 -6.63 -30.07
N HIS A 797 0.07 -6.93 -28.80
CA HIS A 797 -0.61 -8.13 -28.35
C HIS A 797 -2.05 -8.23 -28.91
N LEU A 798 -2.80 -7.14 -28.87
CA LEU A 798 -4.14 -7.07 -29.44
C LEU A 798 -4.16 -7.35 -30.95
N GLN A 799 -3.22 -6.76 -31.71
CA GLN A 799 -3.07 -7.01 -33.14
C GLN A 799 -2.70 -8.46 -33.43
N LEU A 800 -1.85 -9.06 -32.60
CA LEU A 800 -1.50 -10.47 -32.72
C LEU A 800 -2.68 -11.40 -32.44
N LEU A 801 -3.47 -11.14 -31.39
CA LEU A 801 -4.69 -11.88 -31.10
C LEU A 801 -5.70 -11.79 -32.26
N PHE A 802 -5.85 -10.62 -32.86
CA PHE A 802 -6.68 -10.43 -34.03
C PHE A 802 -6.14 -11.20 -35.24
N ALA A 803 -4.82 -11.18 -35.50
CA ALA A 803 -4.19 -11.98 -36.55
C ALA A 803 -4.48 -13.47 -36.40
N GLN A 804 -4.46 -13.98 -35.17
CA GLN A 804 -4.75 -15.40 -34.88
C GLN A 804 -6.25 -15.79 -35.05
N LYS A 805 -7.17 -14.80 -35.06
CA LYS A 805 -8.59 -15.00 -35.35
C LYS A 805 -8.91 -15.05 -36.84
N LEU A 806 -8.06 -14.46 -37.66
CA LEU A 806 -8.19 -14.50 -39.11
C LEU A 806 -7.77 -15.88 -39.67
N GLU A 807 -8.16 -16.17 -40.90
CA GLU A 807 -7.71 -17.39 -41.58
C GLU A 807 -6.18 -17.42 -41.64
N ALA A 808 -5.61 -18.53 -41.14
CA ALA A 808 -4.16 -18.69 -41.06
C ALA A 808 -3.51 -18.58 -42.45
N GLY A 809 -2.46 -17.77 -42.57
CA GLY A 809 -1.77 -17.54 -43.82
C GLY A 809 -2.49 -16.59 -44.80
N SER A 810 -3.67 -16.07 -44.47
CA SER A 810 -4.31 -15.01 -45.23
C SER A 810 -3.49 -13.72 -45.18
N LYS A 811 -3.58 -12.92 -46.26
CA LYS A 811 -2.89 -11.62 -46.29
C LYS A 811 -3.25 -10.75 -45.10
N GLN A 812 -4.51 -10.75 -44.69
CA GLN A 812 -4.97 -9.96 -43.52
C GLN A 812 -4.33 -10.43 -42.21
N SER A 813 -4.21 -11.76 -42.01
CA SER A 813 -3.54 -12.33 -40.84
C SER A 813 -2.05 -11.96 -40.80
N ILE A 814 -1.34 -12.09 -41.94
CA ILE A 814 0.08 -11.74 -42.07
C ILE A 814 0.30 -10.24 -41.84
N ASP A 815 -0.52 -9.36 -42.45
CA ASP A 815 -0.40 -7.90 -42.27
C ASP A 815 -0.66 -7.50 -40.82
N ALA A 816 -1.66 -8.06 -40.13
CA ALA A 816 -1.95 -7.81 -38.73
C ALA A 816 -0.79 -8.27 -37.81
N ALA A 817 -0.22 -9.46 -38.09
CA ALA A 817 0.92 -9.98 -37.33
C ALA A 817 2.21 -9.17 -37.59
N ALA A 818 2.43 -8.66 -38.79
CA ALA A 818 3.53 -7.77 -39.11
C ALA A 818 3.42 -6.43 -38.37
N ASN A 819 2.21 -5.86 -38.31
CA ASN A 819 1.95 -4.66 -37.52
C ASN A 819 2.17 -4.91 -36.01
N ALA A 820 1.73 -6.07 -35.50
CA ALA A 820 2.02 -6.49 -34.14
C ALA A 820 3.53 -6.59 -33.87
N ALA A 821 4.29 -7.21 -34.80
CA ALA A 821 5.75 -7.33 -34.68
C ALA A 821 6.45 -5.97 -34.66
N VAL A 822 6.00 -4.98 -35.44
CA VAL A 822 6.54 -3.60 -35.40
C VAL A 822 6.29 -2.95 -34.03
N ALA A 823 5.07 -3.07 -33.49
CA ALA A 823 4.75 -2.51 -32.17
C ALA A 823 5.57 -3.20 -31.06
N LEU A 824 5.64 -4.52 -31.09
CA LEU A 824 6.38 -5.31 -30.09
C LEU A 824 7.89 -5.11 -30.18
N GLN A 825 8.45 -4.86 -31.37
CA GLN A 825 9.86 -4.49 -31.54
C GLN A 825 10.17 -3.17 -30.85
N GLN A 826 9.30 -2.14 -30.99
CA GLN A 826 9.47 -0.85 -30.28
C GLN A 826 9.49 -1.03 -28.75
N VAL A 827 8.72 -1.99 -28.26
CA VAL A 827 8.74 -2.33 -26.82
C VAL A 827 10.03 -3.06 -26.46
N PHE A 828 10.41 -4.07 -27.24
CA PHE A 828 11.62 -4.85 -26.99
C PHE A 828 12.86 -3.99 -26.97
N ASP A 829 12.96 -2.97 -27.82
CA ASP A 829 14.06 -2.01 -27.83
C ASP A 829 14.17 -1.22 -26.52
N LYS A 830 13.03 -0.99 -25.82
CA LYS A 830 12.98 -0.31 -24.52
C LYS A 830 13.16 -1.27 -23.34
N VAL A 831 12.69 -2.50 -23.44
CA VAL A 831 12.69 -3.52 -22.38
C VAL A 831 13.23 -4.87 -22.87
N PRO A 832 14.49 -4.93 -23.34
CA PRO A 832 15.07 -6.14 -23.96
C PRO A 832 15.28 -7.28 -22.96
N TYR A 833 15.12 -7.02 -21.67
CA TYR A 833 15.27 -7.98 -20.58
C TYR A 833 13.95 -8.69 -20.22
N ASP A 834 12.82 -8.38 -20.88
CA ASP A 834 11.51 -8.99 -20.59
C ASP A 834 11.27 -10.19 -21.50
N PRO A 835 11.29 -11.44 -20.97
CA PRO A 835 11.07 -12.63 -21.80
C PRO A 835 9.65 -12.72 -22.35
N GLN A 836 8.66 -12.08 -21.74
CA GLN A 836 7.30 -12.03 -22.27
C GLN A 836 7.24 -11.20 -23.54
N VAL A 837 7.90 -10.04 -23.55
CA VAL A 837 7.97 -9.17 -24.75
C VAL A 837 8.71 -9.90 -25.86
N ALA A 838 9.82 -10.57 -25.55
CA ALA A 838 10.57 -11.37 -26.53
C ALA A 838 9.71 -12.51 -27.13
N ASN A 839 8.98 -13.22 -26.29
CA ASN A 839 8.13 -14.33 -26.74
C ASN A 839 6.94 -13.86 -27.59
N GLU A 840 6.27 -12.76 -27.20
CA GLU A 840 5.18 -12.18 -28.00
C GLU A 840 5.68 -11.65 -29.35
N LEU A 841 6.83 -10.97 -29.36
CA LEU A 841 7.46 -10.52 -30.60
C LEU A 841 7.84 -11.70 -31.51
N ALA A 842 8.38 -12.76 -30.95
CA ALA A 842 8.71 -13.97 -31.70
C ALA A 842 7.46 -14.65 -32.28
N LEU A 843 6.38 -14.71 -31.51
CA LEU A 843 5.10 -15.24 -31.98
C LEU A 843 4.51 -14.39 -33.11
N ALA A 844 4.58 -13.06 -32.99
CA ALA A 844 4.14 -12.16 -34.08
C ALA A 844 4.97 -12.36 -35.36
N LYS A 845 6.29 -12.54 -35.23
CA LYS A 845 7.19 -12.86 -36.34
C LYS A 845 6.85 -14.20 -36.97
N LEU A 846 6.54 -15.23 -36.17
CA LEU A 846 6.14 -16.56 -36.68
C LEU A 846 4.83 -16.49 -37.51
N VAL A 847 3.82 -15.80 -36.96
CA VAL A 847 2.53 -15.63 -37.67
C VAL A 847 2.71 -14.78 -38.94
N ALA A 848 3.63 -13.84 -38.94
CA ALA A 848 3.99 -13.03 -40.11
C ALA A 848 4.91 -13.74 -41.12
N GLY A 849 5.37 -14.99 -40.83
CA GLY A 849 6.22 -15.79 -41.70
C GLY A 849 7.73 -15.60 -41.49
N ASP A 850 8.19 -14.73 -40.54
CA ASP A 850 9.62 -14.53 -40.21
C ASP A 850 10.07 -15.56 -39.16
N SER A 851 10.10 -16.83 -39.52
CA SER A 851 10.50 -17.91 -38.62
C SER A 851 11.98 -17.82 -38.19
N GLN A 852 12.88 -17.35 -39.06
CA GLN A 852 14.29 -17.19 -38.74
C GLN A 852 14.54 -16.07 -37.76
N GLY A 853 13.83 -14.92 -37.91
CA GLY A 853 13.86 -13.83 -36.93
C GLY A 853 13.31 -14.24 -35.57
N ALA A 854 12.27 -15.07 -35.55
CA ALA A 854 11.72 -15.61 -34.32
C ALA A 854 12.71 -16.56 -33.60
N ILE A 855 13.38 -17.48 -34.33
CA ILE A 855 14.39 -18.37 -33.76
C ILE A 855 15.49 -17.58 -33.07
N LYS A 856 16.09 -16.61 -33.74
CA LYS A 856 17.17 -15.79 -33.17
C LYS A 856 16.75 -15.10 -31.87
N LEU A 857 15.54 -14.55 -31.83
CA LEU A 857 15.00 -13.86 -30.67
C LEU A 857 14.71 -14.82 -29.51
N LEU A 858 14.17 -16.00 -29.81
CA LEU A 858 13.85 -17.00 -28.79
C LEU A 858 15.12 -17.69 -28.24
N GLU A 859 16.16 -17.87 -29.06
CA GLU A 859 17.46 -18.34 -28.58
C GLU A 859 18.08 -17.31 -27.63
N TYR A 860 18.02 -16.01 -27.97
CA TYR A 860 18.43 -14.94 -27.06
C TYR A 860 17.60 -14.96 -25.75
N SER A 861 16.28 -15.12 -25.84
CA SER A 861 15.40 -15.22 -24.68
C SER A 861 15.78 -16.40 -23.78
N ARG A 862 16.02 -17.58 -24.35
CA ARG A 862 16.45 -18.78 -23.64
C ARG A 862 17.81 -18.59 -22.93
N GLU A 863 18.78 -18.00 -23.61
CA GLU A 863 20.18 -17.94 -23.14
C GLU A 863 20.43 -16.78 -22.19
N GLN A 864 19.81 -15.63 -22.45
CA GLN A 864 20.12 -14.39 -21.77
C GLN A 864 19.02 -13.95 -20.78
N LEU A 865 17.77 -14.38 -20.96
CA LEU A 865 16.66 -13.87 -20.18
C LEU A 865 16.16 -14.89 -19.14
N ASP A 866 15.61 -16.02 -19.59
CA ASP A 866 15.05 -17.03 -18.70
C ASP A 866 15.14 -18.45 -19.27
N ALA A 867 16.16 -19.18 -18.91
CA ALA A 867 16.40 -20.57 -19.31
C ALA A 867 15.35 -21.57 -18.78
N ARG A 868 14.40 -21.16 -17.93
CA ARG A 868 13.32 -22.00 -17.40
C ARG A 868 11.94 -21.65 -17.96
N ASN A 869 11.87 -20.75 -18.91
CA ASN A 869 10.62 -20.31 -19.52
C ASN A 869 10.11 -21.35 -20.53
N GLY A 870 9.10 -22.12 -20.14
CA GLY A 870 8.52 -23.16 -20.99
C GLY A 870 7.87 -22.61 -22.25
N GLN A 871 7.32 -21.39 -22.23
CA GLN A 871 6.75 -20.73 -23.41
C GLN A 871 7.82 -20.45 -24.47
N THR A 872 9.01 -19.99 -24.06
CA THR A 872 10.15 -19.79 -24.95
C THR A 872 10.50 -21.09 -25.68
N TYR A 873 10.59 -22.22 -24.97
CA TYR A 873 10.86 -23.51 -25.56
C TYR A 873 9.72 -24.00 -26.48
N ARG A 874 8.46 -23.77 -26.09
CA ARG A 874 7.31 -24.10 -26.95
C ARG A 874 7.37 -23.35 -28.28
N LEU A 875 7.62 -22.04 -28.25
CA LEU A 875 7.75 -21.21 -29.45
C LEU A 875 8.98 -21.58 -30.29
N LEU A 876 10.11 -21.91 -29.64
CA LEU A 876 11.28 -22.48 -30.35
C LEU A 876 10.93 -23.77 -31.07
N GLY A 877 10.18 -24.66 -30.42
CA GLY A 877 9.70 -25.89 -31.09
C GLY A 877 8.85 -25.61 -32.31
N GLN A 878 7.92 -24.66 -32.21
CA GLN A 878 7.10 -24.23 -33.35
C GLN A 878 7.95 -23.62 -34.49
N ALA A 879 8.91 -22.76 -34.13
CA ALA A 879 9.77 -22.07 -35.08
C ALA A 879 10.73 -23.03 -35.81
N TYR A 880 11.33 -23.97 -35.07
CA TYR A 880 12.18 -25.00 -35.67
C TYR A 880 11.38 -25.96 -36.58
N TYR A 881 10.16 -26.33 -36.14
CA TYR A 881 9.30 -27.17 -36.97
C TYR A 881 8.88 -26.45 -38.26
N ALA A 882 8.51 -25.18 -38.20
CA ALA A 882 8.19 -24.34 -39.34
C ALA A 882 9.38 -24.12 -40.32
N THR A 883 10.60 -24.48 -39.93
CA THR A 883 11.84 -24.35 -40.73
C THR A 883 12.48 -25.71 -41.04
N ASP A 884 11.70 -26.79 -40.93
CA ASP A 884 12.11 -28.19 -41.19
C ASP A 884 13.26 -28.70 -40.29
N GLN A 885 13.54 -28.02 -39.16
CA GLN A 885 14.54 -28.43 -38.17
C GLN A 885 13.90 -29.35 -37.13
N THR A 886 13.30 -30.45 -37.54
CA THR A 886 12.44 -31.29 -36.69
C THR A 886 13.15 -31.88 -35.48
N ASP A 887 14.44 -32.16 -35.49
CA ASP A 887 15.20 -32.66 -34.35
C ASP A 887 15.32 -31.59 -33.25
N LYS A 888 15.63 -30.36 -33.64
CA LYS A 888 15.68 -29.23 -32.70
C LYS A 888 14.28 -28.89 -32.18
N ALA A 889 13.23 -29.06 -32.99
CA ALA A 889 11.86 -28.88 -32.57
C ALA A 889 11.48 -29.84 -31.44
N LEU A 890 11.80 -31.12 -31.58
CA LEU A 890 11.56 -32.12 -30.55
C LEU A 890 12.31 -31.83 -29.27
N GLU A 891 13.62 -31.52 -29.36
CA GLU A 891 14.42 -31.16 -28.18
C GLU A 891 13.81 -29.97 -27.44
N ALA A 892 13.41 -28.92 -28.16
CA ALA A 892 12.80 -27.74 -27.57
C ALA A 892 11.45 -28.06 -26.90
N LEU A 893 10.59 -28.81 -27.58
CA LEU A 893 9.27 -29.19 -27.05
C LEU A 893 9.39 -30.09 -25.81
N GLN A 894 10.32 -31.04 -25.79
CA GLN A 894 10.60 -31.87 -24.61
C GLN A 894 11.08 -31.02 -23.43
N LYS A 895 11.96 -30.03 -23.67
CA LYS A 895 12.40 -29.07 -22.65
C LYS A 895 11.24 -28.21 -22.15
N ALA A 896 10.28 -27.84 -23.01
CA ALA A 896 9.11 -27.05 -22.61
C ALA A 896 8.28 -27.74 -21.51
N VAL A 897 8.17 -29.05 -21.52
CA VAL A 897 7.38 -29.84 -20.56
C VAL A 897 8.22 -30.46 -19.43
N ALA A 898 9.55 -30.27 -19.45
CA ALA A 898 10.47 -30.85 -18.48
C ALA A 898 10.16 -30.36 -17.03
N PRO A 899 10.49 -31.17 -16.00
CA PRO A 899 10.37 -30.75 -14.62
C PRO A 899 11.17 -29.48 -14.34
N GLY A 900 10.53 -28.49 -13.71
CA GLY A 900 11.15 -27.21 -13.36
C GLY A 900 11.00 -26.08 -14.37
N THR A 901 10.38 -26.34 -15.53
CA THR A 901 9.98 -25.28 -16.47
C THR A 901 8.62 -24.70 -16.09
N SER A 902 8.46 -23.38 -16.29
CA SER A 902 7.20 -22.68 -16.09
C SER A 902 6.41 -22.69 -17.40
N LEU A 903 5.36 -23.51 -17.47
CA LEU A 903 4.45 -23.57 -18.62
C LEU A 903 3.01 -23.70 -18.13
N ALA A 904 2.09 -22.90 -18.70
CA ALA A 904 0.68 -22.96 -18.36
C ALA A 904 0.06 -24.32 -18.76
N LYS A 905 -1.00 -24.76 -18.05
CA LYS A 905 -1.64 -26.05 -18.31
C LYS A 905 -2.12 -26.16 -19.78
N GLN A 906 -2.71 -25.10 -20.31
CA GLN A 906 -3.21 -25.07 -21.68
C GLN A 906 -2.07 -25.12 -22.72
N GLU A 907 -0.95 -24.43 -22.46
CA GLU A 907 0.23 -24.47 -23.33
C GLU A 907 0.93 -25.83 -23.26
N ARG A 908 0.98 -26.46 -22.10
CA ARG A 908 1.48 -27.83 -21.93
C ARG A 908 0.70 -28.82 -22.78
N PHE A 909 -0.61 -28.65 -22.86
CA PHE A 909 -1.48 -29.43 -23.75
C PHE A 909 -1.07 -29.24 -25.21
N GLN A 910 -0.87 -28.01 -25.67
CA GLN A 910 -0.44 -27.73 -27.04
C GLN A 910 0.92 -28.38 -27.36
N VAL A 911 1.85 -28.36 -26.44
CA VAL A 911 3.18 -28.99 -26.59
C VAL A 911 3.04 -30.51 -26.72
N GLN A 912 2.22 -31.15 -25.88
CA GLN A 912 1.99 -32.59 -25.95
C GLN A 912 1.35 -33.00 -27.28
N LEU A 913 0.41 -32.19 -27.80
CA LEU A 913 -0.20 -32.41 -29.10
C LEU A 913 0.83 -32.33 -30.23
N MET A 914 1.69 -31.31 -30.22
CA MET A 914 2.77 -31.18 -31.21
C MET A 914 3.76 -32.34 -31.16
N LEU A 915 4.14 -32.77 -29.95
CA LEU A 915 5.04 -33.94 -29.78
C LEU A 915 4.41 -35.20 -30.35
N ALA A 916 3.09 -35.42 -30.12
CA ALA A 916 2.36 -36.54 -30.67
C ALA A 916 2.31 -36.49 -32.21
N GLU A 917 2.04 -35.32 -32.80
CA GLU A 917 1.99 -35.12 -34.24
C GLU A 917 3.34 -35.36 -34.90
N ILE A 918 4.41 -34.80 -34.39
CA ILE A 918 5.78 -34.99 -34.90
C ILE A 918 6.19 -36.47 -34.79
N ALA A 919 5.89 -37.13 -33.65
CA ALA A 919 6.18 -38.55 -33.49
C ALA A 919 5.45 -39.40 -34.54
N ARG A 920 4.18 -39.12 -34.81
CA ARG A 920 3.38 -39.79 -35.83
C ARG A 920 3.97 -39.58 -37.23
N GLU A 921 4.35 -38.38 -37.61
CA GLU A 921 4.96 -38.07 -38.89
C GLU A 921 6.31 -38.78 -39.10
N ARG A 922 7.06 -39.03 -38.05
CA ARG A 922 8.31 -39.80 -38.08
C ARG A 922 8.10 -41.31 -38.07
N GLY A 923 6.88 -41.77 -37.92
CA GLY A 923 6.55 -43.19 -37.80
C GLY A 923 6.85 -43.78 -36.42
N ASP A 924 7.19 -42.97 -35.44
CA ASP A 924 7.33 -43.38 -34.04
C ASP A 924 5.95 -43.45 -33.37
N LEU A 925 5.22 -44.52 -33.75
CA LEU A 925 3.84 -44.69 -33.37
C LEU A 925 3.66 -44.94 -31.87
N ASP A 926 4.67 -45.50 -31.20
CA ASP A 926 4.63 -45.75 -29.76
C ASP A 926 4.65 -44.45 -28.97
N THR A 927 5.64 -43.57 -29.27
CA THR A 927 5.73 -42.27 -28.67
C THR A 927 4.49 -41.39 -28.96
N ALA A 928 3.94 -41.48 -30.17
CA ALA A 928 2.71 -40.76 -30.52
C ALA A 928 1.51 -41.23 -29.65
N ILE A 929 1.35 -42.54 -29.48
CA ILE A 929 0.31 -43.10 -28.61
C ILE A 929 0.45 -42.61 -27.18
N ASP A 930 1.66 -42.69 -26.61
CA ASP A 930 1.90 -42.25 -25.24
C ASP A 930 1.50 -40.79 -25.02
N HIS A 931 1.85 -39.89 -25.94
CA HIS A 931 1.47 -38.49 -25.85
C HIS A 931 -0.04 -38.25 -25.99
N TYR A 932 -0.72 -38.94 -26.94
CA TYR A 932 -2.18 -38.82 -27.06
C TYR A 932 -2.92 -39.42 -25.86
N GLU A 933 -2.47 -40.55 -25.30
CA GLU A 933 -3.03 -41.11 -24.07
C GLU A 933 -2.85 -40.20 -22.86
N GLN A 934 -1.68 -39.54 -22.69
CA GLN A 934 -1.43 -38.54 -21.67
C GLN A 934 -2.38 -37.34 -21.81
N LEU A 935 -2.65 -36.87 -23.03
CA LEU A 935 -3.59 -35.78 -23.30
C LEU A 935 -5.01 -36.15 -22.85
N LEU A 936 -5.47 -37.37 -23.17
CA LEU A 936 -6.79 -37.85 -22.77
C LEU A 936 -6.89 -38.05 -21.25
N ALA A 937 -5.85 -38.60 -20.60
CA ALA A 937 -5.77 -38.75 -19.15
C ALA A 937 -5.77 -37.39 -18.43
N GLY A 938 -5.25 -36.35 -19.08
CA GLY A 938 -5.27 -34.95 -18.58
C GLY A 938 -6.64 -34.25 -18.69
N GLY A 939 -7.68 -34.95 -19.16
CA GLY A 939 -9.05 -34.44 -19.32
C GLY A 939 -9.31 -33.70 -20.64
N ALA A 940 -8.50 -33.95 -21.66
CA ALA A 940 -8.75 -33.43 -23.01
C ALA A 940 -9.97 -34.10 -23.67
N GLY A 941 -11.10 -33.41 -23.67
CA GLY A 941 -12.33 -33.88 -24.33
C GLY A 941 -12.41 -33.56 -25.81
N ASP A 942 -11.31 -33.21 -26.47
CA ASP A 942 -11.31 -32.88 -27.90
C ASP A 942 -11.36 -34.19 -28.77
N TRP A 943 -12.43 -34.35 -29.54
CA TRP A 943 -12.63 -35.46 -30.42
C TRP A 943 -11.49 -35.67 -31.45
N ARG A 944 -10.75 -34.58 -31.79
CA ARG A 944 -9.61 -34.66 -32.73
C ARG A 944 -8.46 -35.49 -32.17
N ILE A 945 -8.25 -35.46 -30.85
CA ILE A 945 -7.22 -36.26 -30.18
C ILE A 945 -7.57 -37.76 -30.27
N LEU A 946 -8.84 -38.12 -30.01
CA LEU A 946 -9.34 -39.47 -30.15
C LEU A 946 -9.23 -39.93 -31.62
N PHE A 947 -9.55 -39.04 -32.56
CA PHE A 947 -9.43 -39.33 -33.99
C PHE A 947 -7.99 -39.65 -34.38
N ASN A 948 -7.05 -38.78 -34.03
CA ASN A 948 -5.62 -38.96 -34.31
C ASN A 948 -5.07 -40.22 -33.63
N LEU A 949 -5.42 -40.46 -32.38
CA LEU A 949 -5.04 -41.68 -31.65
C LEU A 949 -5.58 -42.93 -32.39
N GLY A 950 -6.83 -42.89 -32.82
CA GLY A 950 -7.43 -43.94 -33.63
C GLY A 950 -6.68 -44.23 -34.92
N LEU A 951 -6.24 -43.18 -35.63
CA LEU A 951 -5.41 -43.30 -36.82
C LEU A 951 -4.01 -43.91 -36.50
N VAL A 952 -3.37 -43.49 -35.41
CA VAL A 952 -2.07 -44.01 -34.99
C VAL A 952 -2.17 -45.50 -34.60
N TYR A 953 -3.22 -45.89 -33.89
CA TYR A 953 -3.47 -47.31 -33.61
C TYR A 953 -3.69 -48.14 -34.87
N ARG A 954 -4.43 -47.60 -35.88
CA ARG A 954 -4.59 -48.21 -37.18
C ARG A 954 -3.25 -48.44 -37.87
N ASP A 955 -2.40 -47.40 -37.88
CA ASP A 955 -1.12 -47.46 -38.58
C ASP A 955 -0.12 -48.39 -37.84
N LYS A 956 -0.26 -48.57 -36.54
CA LYS A 956 0.45 -49.56 -35.73
C LYS A 956 -0.09 -51.00 -35.91
N GLY A 957 -1.24 -51.18 -36.55
CA GLY A 957 -1.88 -52.49 -36.69
C GLY A 957 -2.73 -52.95 -35.51
N ASN A 958 -2.94 -52.07 -34.51
CA ASN A 958 -3.83 -52.36 -33.38
C ASN A 958 -5.27 -51.93 -33.72
N PHE A 959 -5.91 -52.75 -34.54
CA PHE A 959 -7.23 -52.45 -35.09
C PHE A 959 -8.34 -52.42 -34.04
N GLU A 960 -8.22 -53.19 -32.95
CA GLU A 960 -9.22 -53.20 -31.88
C GLU A 960 -9.24 -51.82 -31.16
N LYS A 961 -8.08 -51.36 -30.70
CA LYS A 961 -7.97 -50.04 -30.08
C LYS A 961 -8.30 -48.89 -31.06
N SER A 962 -7.96 -49.05 -32.35
CA SER A 962 -8.29 -48.07 -33.38
C SER A 962 -9.82 -47.93 -33.54
N LEU A 963 -10.54 -49.03 -33.62
CA LEU A 963 -12.00 -49.02 -33.72
C LEU A 963 -12.65 -48.44 -32.47
N ALA A 964 -12.14 -48.77 -31.27
CA ALA A 964 -12.62 -48.18 -30.02
C ALA A 964 -12.45 -46.68 -30.01
N ALA A 965 -11.24 -46.15 -30.32
CA ALA A 965 -10.96 -44.72 -30.34
C ALA A 965 -11.79 -43.96 -31.39
N LEU A 966 -11.90 -44.49 -32.61
CA LEU A 966 -12.70 -43.87 -33.68
C LEU A 966 -14.20 -43.90 -33.39
N SER A 967 -14.70 -44.95 -32.74
CA SER A 967 -16.11 -45.02 -32.29
C SER A 967 -16.40 -43.98 -31.20
N GLN A 968 -15.49 -43.79 -30.24
CA GLN A 968 -15.58 -42.71 -29.25
C GLN A 968 -15.49 -41.32 -29.93
N THR A 969 -14.66 -41.20 -30.97
CA THR A 969 -14.59 -39.97 -31.77
C THR A 969 -15.93 -39.61 -32.37
N LEU A 970 -16.63 -40.59 -32.95
CA LEU A 970 -17.93 -40.37 -33.56
C LEU A 970 -19.01 -39.91 -32.58
N GLN A 971 -18.89 -40.35 -31.30
CA GLN A 971 -19.79 -39.90 -30.22
C GLN A 971 -19.47 -38.51 -29.73
N ALA A 972 -18.18 -38.13 -29.71
CA ALA A 972 -17.71 -36.85 -29.20
C ALA A 972 -17.64 -35.75 -30.26
N ALA A 973 -17.66 -36.10 -31.56
CA ALA A 973 -17.56 -35.15 -32.65
C ALA A 973 -18.83 -34.29 -32.79
N PRO A 974 -18.69 -33.05 -33.32
CA PRO A 974 -19.83 -32.19 -33.60
C PRO A 974 -20.74 -32.79 -34.64
N ASP A 975 -22.00 -32.33 -34.69
CA ASP A 975 -23.01 -32.80 -35.68
C ASP A 975 -22.79 -32.10 -37.04
N ASP A 976 -21.59 -32.32 -37.61
CA ASP A 976 -21.15 -31.82 -38.90
C ASP A 976 -21.01 -33.01 -39.87
N ALA A 977 -21.72 -32.94 -40.97
CA ALA A 977 -21.75 -34.01 -41.95
C ALA A 977 -20.37 -34.33 -42.56
N SER A 978 -19.50 -33.31 -42.75
CA SER A 978 -18.16 -33.50 -43.31
C SER A 978 -17.21 -34.16 -42.31
N VAL A 979 -17.26 -33.75 -41.06
CA VAL A 979 -16.48 -34.34 -39.96
C VAL A 979 -16.90 -35.80 -39.74
N ARG A 980 -18.20 -36.07 -39.67
CA ARG A 980 -18.73 -37.44 -39.51
C ARG A 980 -18.35 -38.33 -40.69
N ALA A 981 -18.38 -37.82 -41.92
CA ALA A 981 -17.93 -38.57 -43.11
C ALA A 981 -16.43 -38.93 -43.02
N GLN A 982 -15.56 -38.02 -42.58
CA GLN A 982 -14.14 -38.30 -42.37
C GLN A 982 -13.92 -39.40 -41.31
N ILE A 983 -14.64 -39.34 -40.19
CA ILE A 983 -14.53 -40.34 -39.15
C ILE A 983 -15.01 -41.69 -39.65
N GLN A 984 -16.12 -41.73 -40.39
CA GLN A 984 -16.65 -42.94 -40.98
C GLN A 984 -15.67 -43.54 -41.99
N GLN A 985 -15.07 -42.73 -42.87
CA GLN A 985 -14.04 -43.17 -43.79
C GLN A 985 -12.82 -43.79 -43.06
N ALA A 986 -12.42 -43.20 -41.92
CA ALA A 986 -11.35 -43.77 -41.10
C ALA A 986 -11.76 -45.12 -40.51
N LEU A 987 -12.98 -45.27 -39.98
CA LEU A 987 -13.52 -46.53 -39.48
C LEU A 987 -13.56 -47.61 -40.58
N ASP A 988 -14.08 -47.27 -41.78
CA ASP A 988 -14.14 -48.19 -42.93
C ASP A 988 -12.74 -48.66 -43.36
N SER A 989 -11.75 -47.74 -43.33
CA SER A 989 -10.35 -48.08 -43.62
C SER A 989 -9.74 -49.08 -42.61
N VAL A 990 -10.13 -48.99 -41.34
CA VAL A 990 -9.69 -49.94 -40.29
C VAL A 990 -10.32 -51.31 -40.53
N LEU A 991 -11.63 -51.33 -40.78
CA LEU A 991 -12.39 -52.57 -41.04
C LEU A 991 -11.88 -53.29 -42.30
N ALA A 992 -11.58 -52.55 -43.39
CA ALA A 992 -10.97 -53.07 -44.58
C ALA A 992 -9.60 -53.72 -44.31
N LYS A 993 -8.72 -53.05 -43.52
CA LYS A 993 -7.41 -53.58 -43.13
C LYS A 993 -7.49 -54.79 -42.19
N GLN A 994 -8.55 -54.88 -41.40
CA GLN A 994 -8.82 -56.03 -40.50
C GLN A 994 -9.41 -57.23 -41.20
N GLY A 995 -9.76 -57.14 -42.46
CA GLY A 995 -10.44 -58.19 -43.24
C GLY A 995 -11.95 -58.37 -42.92
N ARG A 996 -12.57 -57.40 -42.29
CA ARG A 996 -13.99 -57.25 -41.98
C ARG A 996 -14.56 -56.20 -42.92
N GLY A 997 -15.38 -56.55 -43.87
CA GLY A 997 -15.97 -55.63 -44.87
C GLY A 997 -16.53 -54.35 -44.23
N ALA A 998 -16.68 -53.25 -45.05
CA ALA A 998 -17.21 -51.96 -44.58
C ALA A 998 -18.58 -52.11 -43.86
N ILE A 999 -18.82 -51.38 -42.83
CA ILE A 999 -20.11 -51.29 -42.14
C ILE A 999 -21.08 -50.56 -43.11
N PRO A 1000 -22.24 -51.09 -43.49
CA PRO A 1000 -23.23 -50.37 -44.28
C PRO A 1000 -23.70 -49.13 -43.48
N GLY A 1001 -23.59 -47.93 -44.07
CA GLY A 1001 -23.98 -46.70 -43.47
C GLY A 1001 -25.44 -46.67 -43.08
N GLY A 1002 -25.68 -46.32 -41.84
CA GLY A 1002 -26.94 -45.79 -41.37
C GLY A 1002 -27.76 -46.64 -40.41
N GLY A 1003 -28.09 -46.13 -39.27
CA GLY A 1003 -29.34 -46.38 -38.54
C GLY A 1003 -29.51 -47.71 -37.84
N GLY A 1004 -28.71 -47.98 -36.83
CA GLY A 1004 -28.99 -49.12 -35.93
C GLY A 1004 -27.98 -49.10 -34.77
N GLY A 1005 -28.47 -48.91 -33.55
CA GLY A 1005 -27.63 -48.82 -32.37
C GLY A 1005 -26.72 -50.01 -32.22
N LEU A 1006 -25.46 -49.74 -31.91
CA LEU A 1006 -24.50 -50.73 -31.40
C LEU A 1006 -24.85 -51.12 -29.94
N PRO A 1007 -24.66 -52.40 -29.53
CA PRO A 1007 -24.93 -52.86 -28.18
C PRO A 1007 -24.05 -52.21 -27.10
#